data_7b7454ac0c60d7e486318f35088c4de8
#
_entry.id   7b7454ac0c60d7e486318f35088c4de8
#
_cell.length_a   1.000
_cell.length_b   1.000
_cell.length_c   1.000
_cell.angle_alpha   90.00
_cell.angle_beta   90.00
_cell.angle_gamma   90.00
#
_symmetry.space_group_name_H-M   'P 1'
#
loop_
_entity.id
_entity.type
_entity.pdbx_description
1 polymer ?
#
loop_
_entity_poly.entity_id
_entity_poly.type
_entity_poly.pdbx_seq_one_letter_code
_entity_poly.pdbx_strand_id
1 'polypeptide(L)'
;MRHLHTRTTRRRAVGALAAGLLCAAGLGAPSAAAPASAAPVAPAVDDGLALTPPMGFNNWNSTHCRAEFNESMVKGIADIFVAKGLKDAGYQYVNLDDCWALPSRDANGKLVPDPVRFPGGIKAVADYVHAKGLKLGIYTSAGTKTCNTAGFPGSLGHEYSDARQFADWGVDYLKYDNCNNQGADARLRYTTMRDALKATGRPIVYSICEWGENKPWEWAADVGHLWRTTGDISDNWGSMLSILKRNLPLAPYAGPGRWNDPDMLEVGNGGMTQTEYRSHFSMWAIMAAPLLIGSDLRSASEETFEILGNREVIAVDQDPLGKQGAVISSEGGRWVVAKEMRDGSRAVALFNESGTAQRIATTADAVGLADADAYTLRDLWQHRGYHTAGTISATVPAHGTVLLRVSADPRWAHHPPAVELGLDGDSLVEAGGTVAWTSTVTDLGRTAARRVSVALTGPAGWTVKATSPTASPTLPPGRSLRTTWTVTAPQGTPTGPYDLTLRTSYRSPSGVRVDNALPLTATVVTPPPAGTSGLGDLAWLSAGNGWGPAERNTSNGESEAGDGNPITIGGVGYGTGLGVHAESAVEYYAGGACETVTADVGVDDETGANGTVAFEIWADGTRAAATGVLTNAMPAHPLTADVTGARVVRLVVTDGGDGIDSDHADWAAARMSC
;
A
#
# COMPACT_ATOMS: atom_id res chain seq x y z
N MET A 1 -2.20 76.61 -13.52
CA MET A 1 -2.50 77.72 -12.55
C MET A 1 -2.75 77.11 -11.21
N ARG A 2 -1.81 77.25 -10.33
CA ARG A 2 -1.85 77.86 -9.00
C ARG A 2 -2.84 77.12 -8.06
N HIS A 3 -2.58 76.67 -6.89
CA HIS A 3 -1.59 76.87 -5.79
C HIS A 3 -2.22 76.11 -4.63
N LEU A 4 -1.49 75.29 -3.91
CA LEU A 4 -0.62 75.51 -2.76
C LEU A 4 -1.38 75.67 -1.41
N HIS A 5 -0.85 74.87 -0.48
CA HIS A 5 -0.65 75.09 0.95
C HIS A 5 -1.75 74.61 1.91
N THR A 6 -1.49 74.11 3.01
CA THR A 6 -0.40 73.71 3.94
C THR A 6 -1.02 73.50 5.33
N ARG A 7 -0.42 72.58 6.07
CA ARG A 7 -0.10 72.63 7.51
C ARG A 7 -1.14 72.47 8.62
N THR A 8 -0.96 71.34 9.31
CA THR A 8 -0.61 71.21 10.76
C THR A 8 -1.56 71.74 11.80
N THR A 9 -1.92 70.97 12.82
CA THR A 9 -1.28 70.93 14.15
C THR A 9 -2.03 70.01 15.13
N ARG A 10 -1.23 69.47 16.02
CA ARG A 10 -1.52 68.67 17.23
C ARG A 10 -2.56 69.31 18.18
N ARG A 11 -3.27 68.44 18.96
CA ARG A 11 -3.17 68.47 20.44
C ARG A 11 -3.95 67.35 21.13
N ARG A 12 -3.40 66.91 22.25
CA ARG A 12 -3.79 65.92 23.24
C ARG A 12 -5.01 66.37 24.09
N ALA A 13 -5.72 65.35 24.63
CA ALA A 13 -6.27 65.31 26.00
C ALA A 13 -7.06 63.98 26.13
N VAL A 14 -6.77 63.07 26.93
CA VAL A 14 -6.97 62.65 28.32
C VAL A 14 -8.44 62.72 28.79
N GLY A 15 -8.98 61.57 29.21
CA GLY A 15 -10.21 61.45 30.01
C GLY A 15 -10.89 60.08 29.95
N ALA A 16 -10.59 59.21 30.81
CA ALA A 16 -11.19 58.44 31.88
C ALA A 16 -12.50 57.63 31.61
N LEU A 17 -12.36 56.32 31.86
CA LEU A 17 -13.23 55.32 32.51
C LEU A 17 -14.77 55.39 32.39
N ALA A 18 -15.32 54.31 31.81
CA ALA A 18 -16.44 53.60 32.43
C ALA A 18 -16.50 52.14 31.92
N ALA A 19 -16.67 51.21 32.87
CA ALA A 19 -16.76 49.77 32.63
C ALA A 19 -18.16 49.39 32.11
N GLY A 20 -18.18 48.50 31.11
CA GLY A 20 -19.40 47.81 30.67
C GLY A 20 -19.04 46.40 30.21
N LEU A 21 -19.36 45.38 31.01
CA LEU A 21 -19.31 43.99 30.61
C LEU A 21 -20.35 43.71 29.54
N LEU A 22 -19.90 43.28 28.37
CA LEU A 22 -20.73 42.59 27.38
C LEU A 22 -19.99 41.33 26.97
N CYS A 23 -20.54 40.18 27.37
CA CYS A 23 -20.14 38.84 26.86
C CYS A 23 -20.51 38.77 25.38
N ALA A 24 -19.50 38.75 24.50
CA ALA A 24 -19.64 38.34 23.12
C ALA A 24 -18.97 36.99 22.97
N ALA A 25 -19.77 35.94 22.70
CA ALA A 25 -19.31 34.64 22.30
C ALA A 25 -18.64 34.77 20.92
N GLY A 26 -17.31 34.72 20.91
CA GLY A 26 -16.53 34.68 19.67
C GLY A 26 -16.50 33.25 19.15
N LEU A 27 -17.14 32.99 18.01
CA LEU A 27 -16.90 31.82 17.20
C LEU A 27 -15.46 31.90 16.67
N GLY A 28 -14.56 31.13 17.27
CA GLY A 28 -13.21 30.98 16.79
C GLY A 28 -13.22 30.13 15.50
N ALA A 29 -12.88 30.76 14.37
CA ALA A 29 -12.54 30.03 13.16
C ALA A 29 -11.29 29.20 13.44
N PRO A 30 -11.23 27.95 12.95
CA PRO A 30 -10.00 27.15 13.07
C PRO A 30 -8.88 27.82 12.26
N SER A 31 -7.82 28.23 12.94
CA SER A 31 -6.58 28.64 12.28
C SER A 31 -6.02 27.44 11.53
N ALA A 32 -6.02 27.51 10.20
CA ALA A 32 -5.25 26.59 9.39
C ALA A 32 -3.76 26.72 9.81
N ALA A 33 -3.22 25.66 10.36
CA ALA A 33 -1.79 25.58 10.64
C ALA A 33 -1.04 25.73 9.30
N ALA A 34 -0.15 26.72 9.23
CA ALA A 34 0.74 26.85 8.09
C ALA A 34 1.57 25.57 7.97
N PRO A 35 1.81 25.05 6.74
CA PRO A 35 2.66 23.88 6.56
C PRO A 35 4.03 24.16 7.16
N ALA A 36 4.49 23.24 8.02
CA ALA A 36 5.82 23.32 8.60
C ALA A 36 6.84 23.41 7.45
N SER A 37 7.70 24.42 7.49
CA SER A 37 8.81 24.55 6.53
C SER A 37 9.68 23.30 6.62
N ALA A 38 9.75 22.53 5.54
CA ALA A 38 10.60 21.35 5.48
C ALA A 38 12.04 21.76 5.78
N ALA A 39 12.70 21.03 6.70
CA ALA A 39 14.11 21.21 6.97
C ALA A 39 14.90 21.02 5.66
N PRO A 40 16.03 21.73 5.46
CA PRO A 40 16.85 21.56 4.26
C PRO A 40 17.32 20.10 4.18
N VAL A 41 16.97 19.42 3.09
CA VAL A 41 17.34 18.03 2.84
C VAL A 41 18.86 17.99 2.63
N ALA A 42 19.54 17.08 3.33
CA ALA A 42 20.98 16.86 3.16
C ALA A 42 21.33 16.53 1.69
N PRO A 43 22.49 16.91 1.18
CA PRO A 43 22.90 16.54 -0.17
C PRO A 43 22.98 15.01 -0.31
N ALA A 44 22.44 14.47 -1.40
CA ALA A 44 22.52 13.04 -1.69
C ALA A 44 23.95 12.57 -1.93
N VAL A 45 24.19 11.25 -1.82
CA VAL A 45 25.42 10.65 -2.34
C VAL A 45 25.42 10.87 -3.87
N ASP A 46 26.31 11.73 -4.35
CA ASP A 46 26.39 12.12 -5.77
C ASP A 46 27.47 11.30 -6.48
N ASP A 47 27.14 10.04 -6.74
CA ASP A 47 28.00 9.09 -7.48
C ASP A 47 27.35 8.54 -8.76
N GLY A 48 26.16 9.02 -9.08
CA GLY A 48 25.39 8.62 -10.27
C GLY A 48 24.65 7.29 -10.15
N LEU A 49 24.61 6.67 -8.96
CA LEU A 49 23.89 5.43 -8.70
C LEU A 49 22.45 5.68 -8.24
N ALA A 50 21.59 4.70 -8.47
CA ALA A 50 20.19 4.70 -8.04
C ALA A 50 19.46 6.03 -8.35
N LEU A 51 19.68 6.61 -9.52
CA LEU A 51 18.98 7.84 -9.95
C LEU A 51 17.47 7.64 -10.10
N THR A 52 17.02 6.39 -10.29
CA THR A 52 15.67 5.92 -10.08
C THR A 52 15.67 4.83 -9.03
N PRO A 53 14.52 4.50 -8.40
CA PRO A 53 14.48 3.45 -7.38
C PRO A 53 15.04 2.12 -7.91
N PRO A 54 15.87 1.40 -7.17
CA PRO A 54 16.35 0.08 -7.59
C PRO A 54 15.22 -0.90 -7.81
N MET A 55 15.30 -1.69 -8.89
CA MET A 55 14.38 -2.77 -9.19
C MET A 55 15.12 -4.11 -9.24
N GLY A 56 14.60 -5.13 -8.58
CA GLY A 56 15.28 -6.42 -8.48
C GLY A 56 14.50 -7.49 -7.74
N PHE A 57 15.23 -8.43 -7.21
CA PHE A 57 14.76 -9.54 -6.39
C PHE A 57 15.60 -9.63 -5.12
N ASN A 58 14.99 -10.07 -4.03
CA ASN A 58 15.68 -10.49 -2.81
C ASN A 58 15.02 -11.79 -2.31
N ASN A 59 15.82 -12.77 -1.92
CA ASN A 59 15.32 -14.10 -1.59
C ASN A 59 14.71 -14.22 -0.19
N TRP A 60 14.83 -13.22 0.69
CA TRP A 60 14.49 -13.42 2.10
C TRP A 60 13.07 -13.94 2.29
N ASN A 61 12.05 -13.21 1.83
CA ASN A 61 10.65 -13.58 2.07
C ASN A 61 10.22 -14.86 1.34
N SER A 62 10.91 -15.26 0.27
CA SER A 62 10.61 -16.50 -0.45
C SER A 62 11.30 -17.73 0.11
N THR A 63 12.53 -17.62 0.62
CA THR A 63 13.32 -18.79 1.00
C THR A 63 13.91 -18.74 2.40
N HIS A 64 14.01 -17.56 3.02
CA HIS A 64 14.77 -17.36 4.25
C HIS A 64 16.12 -18.08 4.17
N CYS A 65 16.49 -18.82 5.21
CA CYS A 65 17.70 -19.65 5.27
C CYS A 65 17.47 -21.12 4.87
N ARG A 66 16.32 -21.44 4.26
CA ARG A 66 16.04 -22.83 3.82
C ARG A 66 17.06 -23.33 2.78
N ALA A 67 17.12 -24.65 2.59
CA ALA A 67 18.13 -25.28 1.73
C ALA A 67 18.03 -24.90 0.25
N GLU A 68 16.85 -24.51 -0.22
CA GLU A 68 16.62 -24.02 -1.57
C GLU A 68 17.26 -22.67 -1.86
N PHE A 69 17.64 -21.88 -0.83
CA PHE A 69 18.50 -20.72 -1.02
C PHE A 69 19.93 -21.19 -1.30
N ASN A 70 20.27 -21.25 -2.57
CA ASN A 70 21.57 -21.75 -3.05
C ASN A 70 21.92 -21.15 -4.42
N GLU A 71 23.12 -21.44 -4.90
CA GLU A 71 23.65 -20.97 -6.18
C GLU A 71 22.72 -21.27 -7.38
N SER A 72 22.13 -22.47 -7.41
CA SER A 72 21.22 -22.89 -8.49
C SER A 72 19.95 -22.04 -8.51
N MET A 73 19.37 -21.79 -7.34
CA MET A 73 18.18 -20.94 -7.20
C MET A 73 18.48 -19.52 -7.70
N VAL A 74 19.56 -18.90 -7.26
CA VAL A 74 19.93 -17.53 -7.65
C VAL A 74 20.14 -17.41 -9.15
N LYS A 75 20.84 -18.39 -9.77
CA LYS A 75 20.99 -18.46 -11.22
C LYS A 75 19.67 -18.64 -11.95
N GLY A 76 18.77 -19.47 -11.39
CA GLY A 76 17.41 -19.67 -11.91
C GLY A 76 16.58 -18.40 -11.90
N ILE A 77 16.66 -17.59 -10.85
CA ILE A 77 15.98 -16.27 -10.81
C ILE A 77 16.52 -15.35 -11.92
N ALA A 78 17.83 -15.30 -12.13
CA ALA A 78 18.41 -14.51 -13.22
C ALA A 78 17.93 -14.97 -14.60
N ASP A 79 17.76 -16.29 -14.79
CA ASP A 79 17.21 -16.85 -16.04
C ASP A 79 15.72 -16.47 -16.21
N ILE A 80 14.93 -16.52 -15.14
CA ILE A 80 13.52 -16.11 -15.15
C ILE A 80 13.39 -14.63 -15.48
N PHE A 81 14.23 -13.76 -14.94
CA PHE A 81 14.22 -12.33 -15.27
C PHE A 81 14.34 -12.09 -16.77
N VAL A 82 15.21 -12.85 -17.44
CA VAL A 82 15.37 -12.76 -18.91
C VAL A 82 14.18 -13.41 -19.62
N ALA A 83 13.80 -14.62 -19.23
CA ALA A 83 12.79 -15.42 -19.91
C ALA A 83 11.37 -14.84 -19.82
N LYS A 84 11.02 -14.24 -18.67
CA LYS A 84 9.70 -13.62 -18.43
C LYS A 84 9.65 -12.11 -18.76
N GLY A 85 10.73 -11.54 -19.29
CA GLY A 85 10.78 -10.13 -19.71
C GLY A 85 10.88 -9.12 -18.57
N LEU A 86 11.12 -9.56 -17.32
CA LEU A 86 11.30 -8.66 -16.18
C LEU A 86 12.53 -7.77 -16.36
N LYS A 87 13.64 -8.33 -16.88
CA LYS A 87 14.81 -7.52 -17.26
C LYS A 87 14.44 -6.37 -18.22
N ASP A 88 13.64 -6.65 -19.24
CA ASP A 88 13.20 -5.66 -20.20
C ASP A 88 12.17 -4.65 -19.62
N ALA A 89 11.54 -5.03 -18.52
CA ALA A 89 10.68 -4.14 -17.74
C ALA A 89 11.46 -3.22 -16.79
N GLY A 90 12.77 -3.48 -16.56
CA GLY A 90 13.64 -2.63 -15.76
C GLY A 90 14.27 -3.29 -14.52
N TYR A 91 13.91 -4.53 -14.21
CA TYR A 91 14.51 -5.25 -13.08
C TYR A 91 15.96 -5.63 -13.39
N GLN A 92 16.88 -5.23 -12.50
CA GLN A 92 18.32 -5.37 -12.74
C GLN A 92 19.05 -6.17 -11.67
N TYR A 93 18.60 -6.10 -10.42
CA TYR A 93 19.33 -6.64 -9.28
C TYR A 93 18.79 -8.02 -8.90
N VAL A 94 19.72 -8.97 -8.65
CA VAL A 94 19.45 -10.26 -8.01
C VAL A 94 20.22 -10.27 -6.71
N ASN A 95 19.54 -10.02 -5.60
CA ASN A 95 20.16 -9.83 -4.29
C ASN A 95 20.09 -11.11 -3.46
N LEU A 96 21.24 -11.50 -2.90
CA LEU A 96 21.34 -12.52 -1.88
C LEU A 96 21.14 -11.86 -0.53
N ASP A 97 20.22 -12.39 0.27
CA ASP A 97 19.99 -11.98 1.65
C ASP A 97 20.83 -12.83 2.62
N ASP A 98 20.49 -12.89 3.90
CA ASP A 98 21.25 -13.60 4.95
C ASP A 98 21.46 -15.09 4.63
N CYS A 99 22.33 -15.76 5.39
CA CYS A 99 22.64 -17.20 5.29
C CYS A 99 23.46 -17.66 4.06
N TRP A 100 24.09 -16.75 3.34
CA TRP A 100 25.01 -17.13 2.27
C TRP A 100 26.41 -17.53 2.76
N ALA A 101 26.80 -17.10 3.97
CA ALA A 101 28.13 -17.29 4.55
C ALA A 101 28.17 -18.46 5.54
N LEU A 102 29.37 -18.95 5.85
CA LEU A 102 29.60 -19.84 6.99
C LEU A 102 29.50 -19.07 8.33
N PRO A 103 29.23 -19.77 9.46
CA PRO A 103 29.09 -19.14 10.79
C PRO A 103 30.36 -18.49 11.33
N SER A 104 31.50 -18.66 10.66
CA SER A 104 32.78 -18.09 11.09
C SER A 104 33.60 -17.58 9.90
N ARG A 105 34.38 -16.55 10.15
CA ARG A 105 35.39 -16.05 9.22
C ARG A 105 36.56 -17.03 9.11
N ASP A 106 37.30 -16.93 8.02
CA ASP A 106 38.54 -17.70 7.83
C ASP A 106 39.70 -17.20 8.74
N ALA A 107 40.84 -17.86 8.69
CA ALA A 107 42.04 -17.50 9.47
C ALA A 107 42.58 -16.09 9.16
N ASN A 108 42.19 -15.51 8.03
CA ASN A 108 42.55 -14.13 7.61
C ASN A 108 41.46 -13.11 7.93
N GLY A 109 40.41 -13.51 8.66
CA GLY A 109 39.29 -12.67 9.01
C GLY A 109 38.29 -12.43 7.87
N LYS A 110 38.34 -13.14 6.76
CA LYS A 110 37.44 -12.99 5.60
C LYS A 110 36.15 -13.77 5.79
N LEU A 111 35.05 -13.25 5.23
CA LEU A 111 33.79 -13.97 5.10
C LEU A 111 33.97 -15.15 4.14
N VAL A 112 33.37 -16.30 4.48
CA VAL A 112 33.47 -17.53 3.69
C VAL A 112 32.08 -17.89 3.18
N PRO A 113 31.86 -17.94 1.85
CA PRO A 113 30.62 -18.47 1.31
C PRO A 113 30.39 -19.91 1.77
N ASP A 114 29.16 -20.29 2.09
CA ASP A 114 28.81 -21.66 2.42
C ASP A 114 29.07 -22.55 1.19
N PRO A 115 30.02 -23.51 1.24
CA PRO A 115 30.37 -24.31 0.09
C PRO A 115 29.29 -25.33 -0.32
N VAL A 116 28.30 -25.60 0.55
CA VAL A 116 27.15 -26.46 0.21
C VAL A 116 26.12 -25.63 -0.59
N ARG A 117 25.88 -24.40 -0.18
CA ARG A 117 24.95 -23.51 -0.86
C ARG A 117 25.55 -22.89 -2.13
N PHE A 118 26.80 -22.47 -2.05
CA PHE A 118 27.52 -21.75 -3.12
C PHE A 118 28.84 -22.43 -3.44
N PRO A 119 28.80 -23.63 -4.03
CA PRO A 119 30.01 -24.40 -4.32
C PRO A 119 30.97 -23.71 -5.29
N GLY A 120 30.47 -22.85 -6.18
CA GLY A 120 31.28 -22.02 -7.07
C GLY A 120 31.77 -20.71 -6.42
N GLY A 121 31.28 -20.39 -5.23
CA GLY A 121 31.53 -19.14 -4.54
C GLY A 121 30.74 -17.95 -5.13
N ILE A 122 30.68 -16.84 -4.39
CA ILE A 122 29.87 -15.67 -4.75
C ILE A 122 30.33 -15.03 -6.07
N LYS A 123 31.64 -15.04 -6.34
CA LYS A 123 32.17 -14.51 -7.61
C LYS A 123 31.62 -15.23 -8.84
N ALA A 124 31.52 -16.58 -8.78
CA ALA A 124 30.96 -17.34 -9.90
C ALA A 124 29.45 -17.05 -10.12
N VAL A 125 28.72 -16.76 -9.04
CA VAL A 125 27.32 -16.31 -9.12
C VAL A 125 27.26 -14.90 -9.76
N ALA A 126 28.12 -13.98 -9.34
CA ALA A 126 28.21 -12.64 -9.91
C ALA A 126 28.51 -12.69 -11.41
N ASP A 127 29.52 -13.47 -11.81
CA ASP A 127 29.90 -13.64 -13.22
C ASP A 127 28.74 -14.19 -14.07
N TYR A 128 27.95 -15.13 -13.52
CA TYR A 128 26.77 -15.69 -14.19
C TYR A 128 25.66 -14.62 -14.36
N VAL A 129 25.36 -13.90 -13.30
CA VAL A 129 24.33 -12.83 -13.27
C VAL A 129 24.73 -11.71 -14.24
N HIS A 130 26.00 -11.30 -14.24
CA HIS A 130 26.53 -10.30 -15.16
C HIS A 130 26.49 -10.77 -16.63
N ALA A 131 26.72 -12.04 -16.91
CA ALA A 131 26.61 -12.59 -18.26
C ALA A 131 25.18 -12.50 -18.82
N LYS A 132 24.16 -12.40 -17.95
CA LYS A 132 22.76 -12.11 -18.33
C LYS A 132 22.48 -10.60 -18.48
N GLY A 133 23.46 -9.75 -18.21
CA GLY A 133 23.30 -8.28 -18.18
C GLY A 133 22.48 -7.80 -16.97
N LEU A 134 22.54 -8.54 -15.88
CA LEU A 134 21.96 -8.24 -14.59
C LEU A 134 23.05 -7.86 -13.59
N LYS A 135 22.70 -7.50 -12.36
CA LYS A 135 23.59 -7.08 -11.29
C LYS A 135 23.38 -7.96 -10.06
N LEU A 136 24.46 -8.27 -9.34
CA LEU A 136 24.38 -9.08 -8.11
C LEU A 136 24.43 -8.18 -6.87
N GLY A 137 23.49 -8.40 -5.93
CA GLY A 137 23.56 -7.83 -4.58
C GLY A 137 23.95 -8.87 -3.54
N ILE A 138 24.38 -8.39 -2.38
CA ILE A 138 24.74 -9.19 -1.22
C ILE A 138 24.25 -8.51 0.07
N TYR A 139 24.22 -9.29 1.15
CA TYR A 139 23.77 -8.91 2.47
C TYR A 139 24.88 -9.04 3.51
N THR A 140 24.92 -8.13 4.47
CA THR A 140 25.60 -8.28 5.77
C THR A 140 24.96 -7.34 6.80
N SER A 141 25.42 -7.37 8.06
CA SER A 141 24.88 -6.52 9.12
C SER A 141 25.90 -5.51 9.64
N ALA A 142 25.42 -4.31 10.01
CA ALA A 142 26.14 -3.26 10.72
C ALA A 142 26.40 -3.60 12.20
N GLY A 143 26.41 -4.86 12.52
CA GLY A 143 26.70 -5.44 13.83
C GLY A 143 27.78 -6.51 13.76
N THR A 144 28.04 -7.12 14.89
CA THR A 144 29.02 -8.23 15.02
C THR A 144 28.52 -9.53 14.41
N LYS A 145 27.19 -9.67 14.26
CA LYS A 145 26.49 -10.81 13.65
C LYS A 145 25.35 -10.33 12.78
N THR A 146 24.88 -11.20 11.86
CA THR A 146 23.67 -11.00 11.08
C THR A 146 22.41 -11.22 11.92
N CYS A 147 21.23 -11.02 11.33
CA CYS A 147 19.93 -11.13 12.02
C CYS A 147 19.51 -12.58 12.28
N ASN A 148 19.99 -13.53 11.51
CA ASN A 148 19.66 -14.93 11.71
C ASN A 148 20.10 -15.44 13.09
N THR A 149 19.29 -16.25 13.72
CA THR A 149 19.55 -16.84 15.05
C THR A 149 20.82 -17.69 15.10
N ALA A 150 21.25 -18.28 13.95
CA ALA A 150 22.56 -18.96 13.84
C ALA A 150 23.73 -17.99 14.01
N GLY A 151 23.51 -16.68 13.80
CA GLY A 151 24.47 -15.63 14.10
C GLY A 151 25.70 -15.67 13.19
N PHE A 152 25.50 -15.57 11.86
CA PHE A 152 26.60 -15.42 10.90
C PHE A 152 27.40 -14.14 11.16
N PRO A 153 28.67 -14.06 10.72
CA PRO A 153 29.50 -12.88 10.96
C PRO A 153 28.92 -11.62 10.28
N GLY A 154 28.68 -10.58 11.07
CA GLY A 154 28.40 -9.22 10.56
C GLY A 154 29.71 -8.46 10.26
N SER A 155 29.58 -7.23 9.78
CA SER A 155 30.75 -6.44 9.31
C SER A 155 31.23 -5.38 10.27
N LEU A 156 30.61 -5.22 11.45
CA LEU A 156 31.07 -4.24 12.44
C LEU A 156 32.53 -4.50 12.86
N GLY A 157 33.40 -3.53 12.61
CA GLY A 157 34.87 -3.64 12.80
C GLY A 157 35.62 -4.33 11.66
N HIS A 158 34.90 -4.75 10.58
CA HIS A 158 35.46 -5.40 9.41
C HIS A 158 35.06 -4.71 8.09
N GLU A 159 34.45 -3.51 8.14
CA GLU A 159 33.79 -2.87 7.02
C GLU A 159 34.72 -2.74 5.80
N TYR A 160 35.95 -2.30 5.99
CA TYR A 160 36.91 -2.14 4.88
C TYR A 160 37.35 -3.45 4.24
N SER A 161 37.55 -4.51 5.05
CA SER A 161 37.93 -5.83 4.52
C SER A 161 36.78 -6.48 3.75
N ASP A 162 35.56 -6.36 4.29
CA ASP A 162 34.37 -6.96 3.70
C ASP A 162 33.94 -6.19 2.44
N ALA A 163 33.96 -4.88 2.46
CA ALA A 163 33.69 -4.05 1.28
C ALA A 163 34.66 -4.39 0.13
N ARG A 164 35.99 -4.54 0.43
CA ARG A 164 36.98 -4.98 -0.55
C ARG A 164 36.63 -6.37 -1.09
N GLN A 165 36.26 -7.30 -0.24
CA GLN A 165 35.90 -8.65 -0.63
C GLN A 165 34.66 -8.68 -1.54
N PHE A 166 33.63 -7.87 -1.22
CA PHE A 166 32.44 -7.72 -2.06
C PHE A 166 32.78 -7.12 -3.43
N ALA A 167 33.64 -6.11 -3.46
CA ALA A 167 34.12 -5.52 -4.71
C ALA A 167 34.89 -6.51 -5.57
N ASP A 168 35.79 -7.33 -4.95
CA ASP A 168 36.57 -8.37 -5.62
C ASP A 168 35.68 -9.49 -6.18
N TRP A 169 34.53 -9.76 -5.57
CA TRP A 169 33.52 -10.69 -6.07
C TRP A 169 32.65 -10.12 -7.17
N GLY A 170 32.67 -8.80 -7.40
CA GLY A 170 31.86 -8.16 -8.41
C GLY A 170 30.44 -7.80 -7.94
N VAL A 171 30.25 -7.58 -6.65
CA VAL A 171 28.97 -7.14 -6.08
C VAL A 171 28.61 -5.73 -6.53
N ASP A 172 27.34 -5.47 -6.84
CA ASP A 172 26.79 -4.20 -7.35
C ASP A 172 25.81 -3.53 -6.39
N TYR A 173 25.38 -4.25 -5.33
CA TYR A 173 24.40 -3.80 -4.35
C TYR A 173 24.70 -4.42 -2.99
N LEU A 174 24.65 -3.62 -1.93
CA LEU A 174 24.81 -4.10 -0.56
C LEU A 174 23.58 -3.73 0.28
N LYS A 175 22.87 -4.75 0.82
CA LYS A 175 21.92 -4.58 1.93
C LYS A 175 22.72 -4.69 3.24
N TYR A 176 22.68 -3.65 4.06
CA TYR A 176 23.43 -3.55 5.31
C TYR A 176 22.47 -3.39 6.48
N ASP A 177 22.31 -4.46 7.25
CA ASP A 177 21.25 -4.63 8.26
C ASP A 177 21.65 -4.09 9.64
N ASN A 178 20.72 -4.08 10.59
CA ASN A 178 20.85 -3.41 11.89
C ASN A 178 21.13 -4.35 13.08
N CYS A 179 21.07 -5.66 12.90
CA CYS A 179 21.16 -6.65 13.98
C CYS A 179 22.53 -6.66 14.66
N ASN A 180 22.51 -6.99 15.97
CA ASN A 180 23.72 -7.19 16.78
C ASN A 180 24.70 -6.01 16.76
N ASN A 181 24.15 -4.81 16.75
CA ASN A 181 24.88 -3.53 16.57
C ASN A 181 25.66 -3.07 17.81
N GLN A 182 25.57 -3.79 18.93
CA GLN A 182 26.27 -3.54 20.20
C GLN A 182 26.02 -2.14 20.80
N GLY A 183 24.89 -1.50 20.44
CA GLY A 183 24.58 -0.13 20.88
C GLY A 183 25.47 0.96 20.23
N ALA A 184 26.22 0.62 19.17
CA ALA A 184 27.02 1.60 18.45
C ALA A 184 26.11 2.56 17.67
N ASP A 185 26.51 3.83 17.60
CA ASP A 185 25.75 4.87 16.90
C ASP A 185 25.44 4.48 15.43
N ALA A 186 24.16 4.54 15.06
CA ALA A 186 23.70 4.10 13.76
C ALA A 186 24.38 4.88 12.62
N ARG A 187 24.35 6.21 12.65
CA ARG A 187 24.94 7.03 11.61
C ARG A 187 26.43 6.72 11.42
N LEU A 188 27.17 6.53 12.52
CA LEU A 188 28.58 6.18 12.48
C LEU A 188 28.82 4.84 11.78
N ARG A 189 28.09 3.78 12.16
CA ARG A 189 28.23 2.43 11.58
C ARG A 189 27.97 2.42 10.07
N TYR A 190 26.88 3.03 9.66
CA TYR A 190 26.51 3.11 8.25
C TYR A 190 27.46 4.01 7.46
N THR A 191 27.94 5.12 8.03
CA THR A 191 28.96 5.99 7.41
C THR A 191 30.28 5.25 7.21
N THR A 192 30.70 4.43 8.17
CA THR A 192 31.94 3.64 8.07
C THR A 192 31.88 2.67 6.88
N MET A 193 30.75 1.97 6.70
CA MET A 193 30.58 1.09 5.53
C MET A 193 30.53 1.88 4.23
N ARG A 194 29.84 3.03 4.18
CA ARG A 194 29.89 3.94 3.00
C ARG A 194 31.32 4.24 2.58
N ASP A 195 32.15 4.67 3.54
CA ASP A 195 33.54 5.05 3.28
C ASP A 195 34.36 3.83 2.83
N ALA A 196 34.10 2.66 3.41
CA ALA A 196 34.70 1.40 3.01
C ALA A 196 34.34 1.00 1.57
N LEU A 197 33.06 1.09 1.21
CA LEU A 197 32.59 0.84 -0.16
C LEU A 197 33.25 1.80 -1.15
N LYS A 198 33.26 3.09 -0.83
CA LYS A 198 33.88 4.15 -1.66
C LYS A 198 35.37 3.92 -1.87
N ALA A 199 36.07 3.43 -0.84
CA ALA A 199 37.50 3.12 -0.92
C ALA A 199 37.84 1.94 -1.86
N THR A 200 36.84 1.11 -2.21
CA THR A 200 37.03 0.03 -3.17
C THR A 200 37.18 0.52 -4.61
N GLY A 201 36.60 1.68 -4.94
CA GLY A 201 36.49 2.21 -6.30
C GLY A 201 35.43 1.52 -7.17
N ARG A 202 34.71 0.49 -6.66
CA ARG A 202 33.61 -0.15 -7.38
C ARG A 202 32.29 0.59 -7.10
N PRO A 203 31.45 0.84 -8.14
CA PRO A 203 30.12 1.41 -7.95
C PRO A 203 29.18 0.34 -7.33
N ILE A 204 28.82 0.52 -6.08
CA ILE A 204 27.94 -0.40 -5.32
C ILE A 204 26.79 0.43 -4.76
N VAL A 205 25.53 0.08 -5.15
CA VAL A 205 24.34 0.66 -4.54
C VAL A 205 24.29 0.24 -3.07
N TYR A 206 24.13 1.21 -2.19
CA TYR A 206 24.16 0.99 -0.75
C TYR A 206 22.77 1.17 -0.14
N SER A 207 22.20 0.09 0.37
CA SER A 207 20.89 0.01 1.03
C SER A 207 21.08 -0.08 2.53
N ILE A 208 20.52 0.87 3.23
CA ILE A 208 20.56 1.01 4.69
C ILE A 208 19.31 0.34 5.27
N CYS A 209 19.50 -0.82 5.92
CA CYS A 209 18.40 -1.58 6.51
C CYS A 209 18.34 -1.33 8.02
N GLU A 210 17.92 -0.11 8.39
CA GLU A 210 17.94 0.37 9.78
C GLU A 210 16.55 0.34 10.43
N TRP A 211 15.54 -0.15 9.70
CA TRP A 211 14.14 -0.36 10.11
C TRP A 211 13.38 0.90 10.56
N GLY A 212 13.96 2.09 10.34
CA GLY A 212 13.37 3.36 10.79
C GLY A 212 13.61 3.71 12.25
N GLU A 213 14.31 2.88 13.04
CA GLU A 213 14.54 3.06 14.47
C GLU A 213 15.18 4.41 14.83
N ASN A 214 16.19 4.84 14.05
CA ASN A 214 16.89 6.12 14.26
C ASN A 214 16.55 7.14 13.17
N LYS A 215 15.36 7.03 12.55
CA LYS A 215 14.84 7.94 11.50
C LYS A 215 15.88 8.16 10.38
N PRO A 216 16.29 7.11 9.67
CA PRO A 216 17.36 7.20 8.66
C PRO A 216 17.05 8.24 7.57
N TRP A 217 15.79 8.53 7.28
CA TRP A 217 15.42 9.59 6.34
C TRP A 217 15.96 10.98 6.71
N GLU A 218 16.27 11.25 7.98
CA GLU A 218 16.81 12.54 8.43
C GLU A 218 18.31 12.68 8.18
N TRP A 219 19.05 11.54 8.03
CA TRP A 219 20.52 11.57 7.97
C TRP A 219 21.14 10.68 6.86
N ALA A 220 20.41 9.72 6.31
CA ALA A 220 21.02 8.72 5.43
C ALA A 220 21.23 9.21 3.99
N ALA A 221 20.69 10.36 3.60
CA ALA A 221 20.82 10.87 2.24
C ALA A 221 22.28 11.10 1.81
N ASP A 222 23.19 11.44 2.73
CA ASP A 222 24.63 11.56 2.49
C ASP A 222 25.41 10.27 2.78
N VAL A 223 24.71 9.19 3.16
CA VAL A 223 25.33 7.92 3.56
C VAL A 223 25.07 6.81 2.55
N GLY A 224 23.84 6.65 2.08
CA GLY A 224 23.44 5.58 1.15
C GLY A 224 22.38 6.05 0.17
N HIS A 225 21.95 5.15 -0.71
CA HIS A 225 21.06 5.46 -1.83
C HIS A 225 19.59 5.18 -1.51
N LEU A 226 19.32 4.32 -0.54
CA LEU A 226 18.00 4.00 -0.04
C LEU A 226 18.09 3.55 1.42
N TRP A 227 16.98 3.66 2.13
CA TRP A 227 16.92 3.30 3.55
C TRP A 227 15.56 2.79 3.95
N ARG A 228 15.54 1.70 4.71
CA ARG A 228 14.32 1.13 5.30
C ARG A 228 13.68 2.13 6.25
N THR A 229 12.39 2.33 6.09
CA THR A 229 11.62 3.29 6.89
C THR A 229 10.81 2.63 8.00
N THR A 230 10.70 1.31 7.95
CA THR A 230 9.90 0.49 8.86
C THR A 230 10.59 -0.85 9.13
N GLY A 231 10.08 -1.62 10.09
CA GLY A 231 10.36 -3.04 10.25
C GLY A 231 9.99 -3.85 8.99
N ASP A 232 10.15 -5.17 9.07
CA ASP A 232 9.97 -6.05 7.91
C ASP A 232 8.50 -6.19 7.52
N ILE A 233 8.27 -6.35 6.20
CA ILE A 233 6.95 -6.61 5.64
C ILE A 233 6.64 -8.12 5.72
N SER A 234 5.36 -8.41 5.95
CA SER A 234 4.80 -9.76 5.84
C SER A 234 3.74 -9.79 4.74
N ASP A 235 3.51 -10.98 4.15
CA ASP A 235 2.55 -11.14 3.06
C ASP A 235 1.10 -11.15 3.56
N ASN A 236 0.65 -10.00 4.06
CA ASN A 236 -0.74 -9.76 4.42
C ASN A 236 -1.12 -8.28 4.26
N TRP A 237 -2.43 -8.03 4.17
CA TRP A 237 -2.96 -6.69 3.95
C TRP A 237 -2.61 -5.71 5.08
N GLY A 238 -2.70 -6.14 6.35
CA GLY A 238 -2.44 -5.28 7.51
C GLY A 238 -1.00 -4.78 7.55
N SER A 239 -0.04 -5.68 7.35
CA SER A 239 1.39 -5.35 7.28
C SER A 239 1.66 -4.36 6.14
N MET A 240 1.18 -4.66 4.92
CA MET A 240 1.34 -3.77 3.76
C MET A 240 0.75 -2.38 4.04
N LEU A 241 -0.47 -2.32 4.58
CA LEU A 241 -1.18 -1.06 4.87
C LEU A 241 -0.49 -0.24 5.95
N SER A 242 -0.03 -0.88 7.03
CA SER A 242 0.70 -0.22 8.12
C SER A 242 2.00 0.41 7.61
N ILE A 243 2.77 -0.32 6.83
CA ILE A 243 4.02 0.17 6.22
C ILE A 243 3.74 1.31 5.24
N LEU A 244 2.73 1.17 4.37
CA LEU A 244 2.29 2.22 3.46
C LEU A 244 2.01 3.54 4.21
N LYS A 245 1.21 3.47 5.28
CA LYS A 245 0.82 4.64 6.07
C LYS A 245 2.03 5.32 6.73
N ARG A 246 3.02 4.56 7.17
CA ARG A 246 4.25 5.10 7.76
C ARG A 246 5.21 5.69 6.71
N ASN A 247 5.24 5.14 5.50
CA ASN A 247 6.15 5.62 4.44
C ASN A 247 5.61 6.83 3.67
N LEU A 248 4.29 6.96 3.48
CA LEU A 248 3.67 8.05 2.72
C LEU A 248 4.08 9.46 3.21
N PRO A 249 4.11 9.76 4.53
CA PRO A 249 4.50 11.07 5.03
C PRO A 249 5.95 11.45 4.77
N LEU A 250 6.80 10.48 4.41
CA LEU A 250 8.23 10.67 4.21
C LEU A 250 8.60 11.18 2.81
N ALA A 251 7.60 11.50 1.97
CA ALA A 251 7.81 12.03 0.62
C ALA A 251 8.85 13.15 0.50
N PRO A 252 8.99 14.12 1.43
CA PRO A 252 9.98 15.18 1.33
C PRO A 252 11.44 14.70 1.36
N TYR A 253 11.71 13.49 1.83
CA TYR A 253 13.06 12.95 1.96
C TYR A 253 13.52 12.17 0.73
N ALA A 254 12.58 11.66 -0.08
CA ALA A 254 12.88 10.89 -1.30
C ALA A 254 13.30 11.79 -2.47
N GLY A 255 14.14 11.25 -3.34
CA GLY A 255 14.58 11.91 -4.57
C GLY A 255 15.65 11.09 -5.31
N PRO A 256 16.13 11.53 -6.47
CA PRO A 256 17.19 10.82 -7.20
C PRO A 256 18.41 10.53 -6.33
N GLY A 257 18.82 9.25 -6.31
CA GLY A 257 19.93 8.75 -5.50
C GLY A 257 19.64 8.65 -3.99
N ARG A 258 18.37 8.81 -3.57
CA ARG A 258 17.96 8.78 -2.15
C ARG A 258 16.50 8.37 -2.04
N TRP A 259 16.22 7.15 -1.59
CA TRP A 259 14.88 6.59 -1.63
C TRP A 259 14.43 6.09 -0.26
N ASN A 260 13.19 6.41 0.10
CA ASN A 260 12.50 5.74 1.17
C ASN A 260 12.18 4.31 0.74
N ASP A 261 12.58 3.34 1.54
CA ASP A 261 12.39 1.92 1.27
C ASP A 261 11.36 1.36 2.27
N PRO A 262 10.12 1.09 1.83
CA PRO A 262 9.08 0.48 2.66
C PRO A 262 9.18 -1.05 2.70
N ASP A 263 10.29 -1.62 2.28
CA ASP A 263 10.56 -3.04 2.11
C ASP A 263 10.08 -3.64 0.79
N MET A 264 10.31 -4.95 0.63
CA MET A 264 10.12 -5.73 -0.57
C MET A 264 8.66 -5.81 -1.03
N LEU A 265 8.47 -6.29 -2.25
CA LEU A 265 7.16 -6.63 -2.80
C LEU A 265 6.80 -8.07 -2.41
N GLU A 266 5.65 -8.24 -1.80
CA GLU A 266 5.08 -9.56 -1.45
C GLU A 266 4.23 -10.16 -2.58
N VAL A 267 4.16 -9.51 -3.73
CA VAL A 267 3.30 -9.89 -4.86
C VAL A 267 3.55 -11.34 -5.29
N GLY A 268 2.56 -12.21 -5.05
CA GLY A 268 2.59 -13.62 -5.45
C GLY A 268 3.00 -14.59 -4.34
N ASN A 269 3.21 -14.16 -3.10
CA ASN A 269 3.49 -15.04 -1.97
C ASN A 269 2.25 -15.80 -1.46
N GLY A 270 1.03 -15.33 -1.73
CA GLY A 270 -0.21 -16.07 -1.51
C GLY A 270 -1.06 -15.61 -0.30
N GLY A 271 -0.53 -14.71 0.55
CA GLY A 271 -1.23 -14.19 1.73
C GLY A 271 -2.17 -13.02 1.44
N MET A 272 -2.12 -12.44 0.23
CA MET A 272 -3.01 -11.36 -0.22
C MET A 272 -3.77 -11.74 -1.49
N THR A 273 -4.92 -11.11 -1.71
CA THR A 273 -5.69 -11.27 -2.95
C THR A 273 -5.00 -10.55 -4.13
N GLN A 274 -5.37 -10.90 -5.37
CA GLN A 274 -4.85 -10.22 -6.56
C GLN A 274 -5.17 -8.71 -6.58
N THR A 275 -6.29 -8.29 -5.99
CA THR A 275 -6.63 -6.88 -5.82
C THR A 275 -5.67 -6.18 -4.86
N GLU A 276 -5.35 -6.80 -3.74
CA GLU A 276 -4.40 -6.30 -2.75
C GLU A 276 -2.98 -6.27 -3.31
N TYR A 277 -2.54 -7.30 -4.04
CA TYR A 277 -1.24 -7.28 -4.73
C TYR A 277 -1.14 -6.16 -5.77
N ARG A 278 -2.20 -5.88 -6.54
CA ARG A 278 -2.24 -4.73 -7.45
C ARG A 278 -2.17 -3.42 -6.68
N SER A 279 -2.83 -3.33 -5.52
CA SER A 279 -2.76 -2.16 -4.64
C SER A 279 -1.36 -1.98 -4.06
N HIS A 280 -0.76 -3.05 -3.55
CA HIS A 280 0.62 -3.07 -3.07
C HIS A 280 1.59 -2.54 -4.13
N PHE A 281 1.58 -3.12 -5.33
CA PHE A 281 2.44 -2.70 -6.44
C PHE A 281 2.18 -1.25 -6.87
N SER A 282 0.90 -0.81 -6.94
CA SER A 282 0.53 0.55 -7.29
C SER A 282 1.03 1.57 -6.27
N MET A 283 0.89 1.24 -4.98
CA MET A 283 1.25 2.16 -3.91
C MET A 283 2.77 2.25 -3.74
N TRP A 284 3.52 1.15 -3.92
CA TRP A 284 4.98 1.19 -3.99
C TRP A 284 5.45 2.04 -5.18
N ALA A 285 4.86 1.85 -6.35
CA ALA A 285 5.21 2.64 -7.53
C ALA A 285 4.93 4.14 -7.38
N ILE A 286 3.80 4.52 -6.80
CA ILE A 286 3.50 5.95 -6.60
C ILE A 286 4.39 6.57 -5.52
N MET A 287 4.84 5.78 -4.54
CA MET A 287 5.82 6.21 -3.54
C MET A 287 7.25 6.30 -4.07
N ALA A 288 7.53 5.89 -5.31
CA ALA A 288 8.88 5.76 -5.84
C ALA A 288 9.76 4.88 -4.92
N ALA A 289 9.20 3.78 -4.45
CA ALA A 289 9.87 2.84 -3.59
C ALA A 289 10.73 1.85 -4.40
N PRO A 290 11.81 1.32 -3.85
CA PRO A 290 12.52 0.22 -4.50
C PRO A 290 11.56 -0.94 -4.81
N LEU A 291 11.52 -1.41 -6.06
CA LEU A 291 10.69 -2.53 -6.48
C LEU A 291 11.52 -3.82 -6.39
N LEU A 292 11.71 -4.34 -5.19
CA LEU A 292 12.44 -5.56 -4.92
C LEU A 292 11.44 -6.71 -4.70
N ILE A 293 11.42 -7.67 -5.61
CA ILE A 293 10.53 -8.83 -5.56
C ILE A 293 10.96 -9.76 -4.44
N GLY A 294 10.05 -10.05 -3.48
CA GLY A 294 10.28 -10.96 -2.37
C GLY A 294 9.68 -12.35 -2.60
N SER A 295 8.89 -12.57 -3.65
CA SER A 295 8.23 -13.85 -3.92
C SER A 295 9.09 -14.83 -4.74
N ASP A 296 8.79 -16.13 -4.61
CA ASP A 296 9.47 -17.18 -5.38
C ASP A 296 9.00 -17.22 -6.83
N LEU A 297 9.76 -16.60 -7.71
CA LEU A 297 9.44 -16.54 -9.13
C LEU A 297 9.50 -17.89 -9.84
N ARG A 298 10.07 -18.93 -9.24
CA ARG A 298 10.16 -20.28 -9.83
C ARG A 298 8.79 -20.96 -9.88
N SER A 299 7.90 -20.60 -8.97
CA SER A 299 6.53 -21.13 -8.86
C SER A 299 5.44 -20.06 -9.08
N ALA A 300 5.82 -18.82 -9.45
CA ALA A 300 4.90 -17.70 -9.61
C ALA A 300 3.89 -17.94 -10.73
N SER A 301 2.65 -17.48 -10.51
CA SER A 301 1.58 -17.54 -11.50
C SER A 301 1.76 -16.50 -12.62
N GLU A 302 1.05 -16.68 -13.74
CA GLU A 302 1.08 -15.67 -14.82
C GLU A 302 0.52 -14.32 -14.34
N GLU A 303 -0.49 -14.30 -13.44
CA GLU A 303 -1.03 -13.08 -12.86
C GLU A 303 0.02 -12.33 -12.03
N THR A 304 0.89 -13.05 -11.32
CA THR A 304 2.04 -12.46 -10.61
C THR A 304 2.96 -11.75 -11.60
N PHE A 305 3.29 -12.41 -12.73
CA PHE A 305 4.12 -11.79 -13.77
C PHE A 305 3.41 -10.61 -14.47
N GLU A 306 2.09 -10.65 -14.64
CA GLU A 306 1.32 -9.52 -15.18
C GLU A 306 1.40 -8.30 -14.25
N ILE A 307 1.30 -8.50 -12.93
CA ILE A 307 1.44 -7.41 -11.96
C ILE A 307 2.86 -6.86 -11.98
N LEU A 308 3.86 -7.71 -11.77
CA LEU A 308 5.26 -7.32 -11.68
C LEU A 308 5.81 -6.74 -13.00
N GLY A 309 5.26 -7.17 -14.14
CA GLY A 309 5.66 -6.73 -15.48
C GLY A 309 4.89 -5.55 -16.04
N ASN A 310 3.95 -4.94 -15.30
CA ASN A 310 3.15 -3.82 -15.82
C ASN A 310 4.00 -2.57 -16.04
N ARG A 311 4.39 -2.36 -17.31
CA ARG A 311 5.30 -1.28 -17.72
C ARG A 311 4.73 0.11 -17.46
N GLU A 312 3.40 0.29 -17.48
CA GLU A 312 2.78 1.60 -17.25
C GLU A 312 2.86 1.97 -15.76
N VAL A 313 2.69 1.00 -14.86
CA VAL A 313 2.88 1.19 -13.41
C VAL A 313 4.37 1.38 -13.08
N ILE A 314 5.25 0.56 -13.64
CA ILE A 314 6.71 0.71 -13.50
C ILE A 314 7.17 2.10 -13.97
N ALA A 315 6.60 2.64 -15.06
CA ALA A 315 6.94 3.98 -15.54
C ALA A 315 6.53 5.10 -14.55
N VAL A 316 5.57 4.86 -13.67
CA VAL A 316 5.26 5.77 -12.56
C VAL A 316 6.37 5.74 -11.52
N ASP A 317 6.82 4.56 -11.14
CA ASP A 317 7.91 4.37 -10.19
C ASP A 317 9.22 5.00 -10.70
N GLN A 318 9.60 4.65 -11.92
CA GLN A 318 10.86 4.98 -12.55
C GLN A 318 10.90 6.37 -13.21
N ASP A 319 9.91 7.23 -12.93
CA ASP A 319 9.90 8.57 -13.50
C ASP A 319 11.13 9.39 -13.06
N PRO A 320 11.92 9.93 -14.02
CA PRO A 320 13.20 10.55 -13.72
C PRO A 320 13.13 11.90 -12.98
N LEU A 321 11.92 12.44 -12.71
CA LEU A 321 11.76 13.55 -11.78
C LEU A 321 12.09 13.10 -10.34
N GLY A 322 11.94 11.81 -10.04
CA GLY A 322 12.31 11.20 -8.79
C GLY A 322 11.52 11.68 -7.56
N LYS A 323 10.29 12.14 -7.76
CA LYS A 323 9.44 12.57 -6.64
C LYS A 323 8.60 11.40 -6.14
N GLN A 324 8.54 11.23 -4.83
CA GLN A 324 7.56 10.36 -4.19
C GLN A 324 6.17 11.03 -4.23
N GLY A 325 5.12 10.25 -4.40
CA GLY A 325 3.74 10.72 -4.31
C GLY A 325 3.38 11.25 -2.92
N ALA A 326 2.56 12.27 -2.88
CA ALA A 326 2.08 12.90 -1.65
C ALA A 326 0.56 12.65 -1.46
N VAL A 327 0.13 12.55 -0.21
CA VAL A 327 -1.29 12.44 0.14
C VAL A 327 -1.99 13.75 -0.13
N ILE A 328 -3.03 13.71 -0.96
CA ILE A 328 -3.93 14.85 -1.24
C ILE A 328 -5.12 14.85 -0.27
N SER A 329 -5.67 13.65 0.00
CA SER A 329 -6.72 13.44 0.99
C SER A 329 -6.73 12.01 1.51
N SER A 330 -7.24 11.79 2.75
CA SER A 330 -7.30 10.48 3.41
C SER A 330 -8.45 10.45 4.42
N GLU A 331 -9.70 10.52 3.94
CA GLU A 331 -10.87 10.56 4.80
C GLU A 331 -11.67 9.25 4.71
N GLY A 332 -11.98 8.65 5.86
CA GLY A 332 -12.81 7.45 5.95
C GLY A 332 -12.29 6.27 5.13
N GLY A 333 -10.99 6.02 5.16
CA GLY A 333 -10.35 4.95 4.40
C GLY A 333 -10.26 5.19 2.89
N ARG A 334 -10.62 6.39 2.42
CA ARG A 334 -10.55 6.80 1.00
C ARG A 334 -9.35 7.72 0.81
N TRP A 335 -8.35 7.25 0.10
CA TRP A 335 -7.10 7.97 -0.11
C TRP A 335 -6.97 8.46 -1.54
N VAL A 336 -6.47 9.66 -1.69
CA VAL A 336 -5.98 10.22 -2.95
C VAL A 336 -4.51 10.54 -2.77
N VAL A 337 -3.66 9.85 -3.53
CA VAL A 337 -2.22 10.12 -3.55
C VAL A 337 -1.84 10.57 -4.95
N ALA A 338 -1.09 11.66 -5.07
CA ALA A 338 -0.68 12.21 -6.36
C ALA A 338 0.84 12.37 -6.43
N LYS A 339 1.42 11.94 -7.57
CA LYS A 339 2.85 12.06 -7.90
C LYS A 339 3.01 12.96 -9.11
N GLU A 340 3.88 13.95 -8.99
CA GLU A 340 4.29 14.77 -10.12
C GLU A 340 5.24 13.98 -11.02
N MET A 341 4.98 14.03 -12.33
CA MET A 341 5.78 13.34 -13.34
C MET A 341 6.60 14.36 -14.14
N ARG A 342 7.72 13.92 -14.68
CA ARG A 342 8.65 14.80 -15.41
C ARG A 342 8.02 15.53 -16.59
N ASP A 343 7.05 14.93 -17.26
CA ASP A 343 6.34 15.53 -18.40
C ASP A 343 5.23 16.51 -18.00
N GLY A 344 5.10 16.83 -16.70
CA GLY A 344 4.07 17.71 -16.16
C GLY A 344 2.71 17.04 -15.90
N SER A 345 2.54 15.77 -16.28
CA SER A 345 1.37 14.98 -15.90
C SER A 345 1.40 14.62 -14.40
N ARG A 346 0.33 13.99 -13.93
CA ARG A 346 0.26 13.41 -12.58
C ARG A 346 -0.05 11.92 -12.66
N ALA A 347 0.63 11.12 -11.86
CA ALA A 347 0.10 9.82 -11.47
C ALA A 347 -0.80 10.04 -10.25
N VAL A 348 -2.02 9.48 -10.28
CA VAL A 348 -3.02 9.65 -9.24
C VAL A 348 -3.52 8.27 -8.83
N ALA A 349 -3.29 7.91 -7.58
CA ALA A 349 -3.86 6.71 -6.97
C ALA A 349 -5.12 7.08 -6.20
N LEU A 350 -6.22 6.46 -6.56
CA LEU A 350 -7.45 6.41 -5.78
C LEU A 350 -7.43 5.09 -5.03
N PHE A 351 -7.08 5.10 -3.75
CA PHE A 351 -6.86 3.91 -2.94
C PHE A 351 -7.97 3.77 -1.90
N ASN A 352 -8.53 2.59 -1.82
CA ASN A 352 -9.58 2.21 -0.89
C ASN A 352 -9.03 1.24 0.16
N GLU A 353 -8.92 1.71 1.38
CA GLU A 353 -8.46 0.92 2.53
C GLU A 353 -9.56 0.01 3.11
N SER A 354 -10.84 0.29 2.81
CA SER A 354 -11.97 -0.41 3.42
C SER A 354 -12.31 -1.72 2.73
N GLY A 355 -12.97 -2.64 3.44
CA GLY A 355 -13.43 -3.93 2.93
C GLY A 355 -14.64 -3.86 1.97
N THR A 356 -15.13 -2.66 1.61
CA THR A 356 -16.23 -2.49 0.67
C THR A 356 -15.87 -1.51 -0.44
N ALA A 357 -16.46 -1.66 -1.62
CA ALA A 357 -16.21 -0.75 -2.71
C ALA A 357 -16.62 0.70 -2.35
N GLN A 358 -15.75 1.65 -2.65
CA GLN A 358 -15.94 3.07 -2.34
C GLN A 358 -15.82 3.94 -3.58
N ARG A 359 -16.66 4.97 -3.70
CA ARG A 359 -16.43 6.02 -4.69
C ARG A 359 -15.42 7.02 -4.14
N ILE A 360 -14.28 7.14 -4.83
CA ILE A 360 -13.23 8.10 -4.49
C ILE A 360 -13.14 9.13 -5.61
N ALA A 361 -13.07 10.39 -5.25
CA ALA A 361 -13.04 11.50 -6.22
C ALA A 361 -12.09 12.61 -5.77
N THR A 362 -11.46 13.24 -6.76
CA THR A 362 -10.63 14.45 -6.60
C THR A 362 -10.75 15.30 -7.86
N THR A 363 -9.99 16.38 -7.96
CA THR A 363 -9.95 17.23 -9.14
C THR A 363 -8.54 17.41 -9.70
N ALA A 364 -8.43 17.79 -10.95
CA ALA A 364 -7.16 18.08 -11.62
C ALA A 364 -6.39 19.20 -10.89
N ASP A 365 -7.10 20.23 -10.40
CA ASP A 365 -6.52 21.30 -9.60
C ASP A 365 -5.98 20.79 -8.25
N ALA A 366 -6.77 19.99 -7.54
CA ALA A 366 -6.35 19.42 -6.24
C ALA A 366 -5.09 18.57 -6.33
N VAL A 367 -4.88 17.87 -7.45
CA VAL A 367 -3.64 17.10 -7.70
C VAL A 367 -2.53 17.93 -8.32
N GLY A 368 -2.71 19.25 -8.44
CA GLY A 368 -1.69 20.19 -8.91
C GLY A 368 -1.48 20.21 -10.42
N LEU A 369 -2.47 19.86 -11.24
CA LEU A 369 -2.43 20.07 -12.67
C LEU A 369 -2.82 21.51 -13.00
N ALA A 370 -2.18 22.06 -14.03
CA ALA A 370 -2.57 23.36 -14.56
C ALA A 370 -4.01 23.35 -15.11
N ASP A 371 -4.70 24.50 -15.01
CA ASP A 371 -6.05 24.65 -15.56
C ASP A 371 -6.06 24.38 -17.07
N ALA A 372 -6.99 23.54 -17.49
CA ALA A 372 -7.18 23.15 -18.89
C ALA A 372 -8.66 22.88 -19.15
N ASP A 373 -9.07 23.01 -20.43
CA ASP A 373 -10.45 22.74 -20.83
C ASP A 373 -10.83 21.27 -20.73
N ALA A 374 -9.84 20.36 -20.82
CA ALA A 374 -10.02 18.93 -20.64
C ALA A 374 -8.71 18.22 -20.26
N TYR A 375 -8.86 17.04 -19.70
CA TYR A 375 -7.77 16.19 -19.27
C TYR A 375 -7.99 14.77 -19.80
N THR A 376 -6.92 14.11 -20.19
CA THR A 376 -6.90 12.67 -20.47
C THR A 376 -6.54 11.93 -19.19
N LEU A 377 -7.33 10.91 -18.87
CA LEU A 377 -7.04 9.93 -17.83
C LEU A 377 -6.70 8.60 -18.49
N ARG A 378 -5.55 8.04 -18.13
CA ARG A 378 -5.12 6.70 -18.55
C ARG A 378 -5.15 5.80 -17.34
N ASP A 379 -6.04 4.81 -17.31
CA ASP A 379 -6.02 3.72 -16.33
C ASP A 379 -4.86 2.78 -16.65
N LEU A 380 -3.92 2.65 -15.72
CA LEU A 380 -2.67 1.91 -15.93
C LEU A 380 -2.80 0.40 -15.76
N TRP A 381 -3.90 -0.06 -15.14
CA TRP A 381 -4.21 -1.48 -15.03
C TRP A 381 -5.09 -1.97 -16.18
N GLN A 382 -6.04 -1.16 -16.61
CA GLN A 382 -6.94 -1.53 -17.69
C GLN A 382 -6.44 -1.13 -19.08
N HIS A 383 -5.33 -0.39 -19.12
CA HIS A 383 -4.73 0.12 -20.35
C HIS A 383 -5.71 0.91 -21.22
N ARG A 384 -6.63 1.66 -20.57
CA ARG A 384 -7.68 2.44 -21.22
C ARG A 384 -7.58 3.92 -20.90
N GLY A 385 -7.92 4.75 -21.89
CA GLY A 385 -7.99 6.19 -21.73
C GLY A 385 -9.42 6.70 -21.79
N TYR A 386 -9.70 7.73 -21.03
CA TYR A 386 -10.94 8.50 -21.07
C TYR A 386 -10.65 9.97 -20.77
N HIS A 387 -11.67 10.84 -20.86
CA HIS A 387 -11.52 12.29 -20.74
C HIS A 387 -12.41 12.85 -19.65
N THR A 388 -11.96 13.96 -19.03
CA THR A 388 -12.73 14.72 -18.05
C THR A 388 -12.46 16.22 -18.20
N ALA A 389 -13.36 17.07 -17.69
CA ALA A 389 -13.13 18.51 -17.56
C ALA A 389 -12.44 18.90 -16.25
N GLY A 390 -11.98 17.93 -15.46
CA GLY A 390 -11.23 18.18 -14.25
C GLY A 390 -11.58 17.27 -13.08
N THR A 391 -12.73 16.60 -13.07
CA THR A 391 -13.04 15.62 -12.03
C THR A 391 -12.33 14.31 -12.33
N ILE A 392 -11.64 13.79 -11.33
CA ILE A 392 -10.97 12.49 -11.34
C ILE A 392 -11.69 11.62 -10.33
N SER A 393 -12.38 10.58 -10.77
CA SER A 393 -13.13 9.70 -9.86
C SER A 393 -13.22 8.28 -10.39
N ALA A 394 -13.34 7.33 -9.43
CA ALA A 394 -13.62 5.95 -9.72
C ALA A 394 -14.38 5.30 -8.57
N THR A 395 -15.12 4.23 -8.88
CA THR A 395 -15.52 3.26 -7.86
C THR A 395 -14.36 2.29 -7.68
N VAL A 396 -13.78 2.29 -6.50
CA VAL A 396 -12.59 1.52 -6.17
C VAL A 396 -13.04 0.30 -5.35
N PRO A 397 -12.72 -0.94 -5.76
CA PRO A 397 -13.11 -2.13 -5.02
C PRO A 397 -12.50 -2.13 -3.62
N ALA A 398 -13.03 -3.01 -2.76
CA ALA A 398 -12.44 -3.27 -1.44
C ALA A 398 -10.94 -3.53 -1.56
N HIS A 399 -10.13 -2.89 -0.72
CA HIS A 399 -8.67 -2.96 -0.71
C HIS A 399 -8.01 -2.63 -2.07
N GLY A 400 -8.77 -2.01 -2.98
CA GLY A 400 -8.35 -1.75 -4.36
C GLY A 400 -7.62 -0.42 -4.53
N THR A 401 -6.95 -0.31 -5.66
CA THR A 401 -6.36 0.95 -6.16
C THR A 401 -6.68 1.13 -7.63
N VAL A 402 -7.24 2.28 -7.99
CA VAL A 402 -7.28 2.74 -9.37
C VAL A 402 -6.13 3.71 -9.58
N LEU A 403 -5.18 3.32 -10.41
CA LEU A 403 -3.99 4.13 -10.70
C LEU A 403 -4.11 4.77 -12.08
N LEU A 404 -4.15 6.09 -12.09
CA LEU A 404 -4.38 6.89 -13.29
C LEU A 404 -3.15 7.74 -13.64
N ARG A 405 -2.81 7.83 -14.93
CA ARG A 405 -1.98 8.91 -15.46
C ARG A 405 -2.89 10.01 -15.98
N VAL A 406 -2.74 11.22 -15.46
CA VAL A 406 -3.59 12.37 -15.78
C VAL A 406 -2.76 13.48 -16.41
N SER A 407 -3.16 13.95 -17.58
CA SER A 407 -2.51 15.06 -18.30
C SER A 407 -3.53 15.99 -18.93
N ALA A 408 -3.19 17.28 -19.06
CA ALA A 408 -3.98 18.20 -19.84
C ALA A 408 -4.08 17.73 -21.31
N ASP A 409 -5.25 17.82 -21.89
CA ASP A 409 -5.47 17.44 -23.30
C ASP A 409 -5.74 18.66 -24.18
N PRO A 410 -4.73 19.21 -24.86
CA PRO A 410 -4.87 20.41 -25.66
C PRO A 410 -5.79 20.21 -26.89
N ARG A 411 -6.11 18.96 -27.28
CA ARG A 411 -7.02 18.69 -28.40
C ARG A 411 -8.44 19.15 -28.11
N TRP A 412 -8.79 19.28 -26.83
CA TRP A 412 -10.11 19.71 -26.39
C TRP A 412 -10.26 21.21 -26.13
N ALA A 413 -9.22 22.01 -26.32
CA ALA A 413 -9.27 23.46 -26.10
C ALA A 413 -10.38 24.16 -26.91
N HIS A 414 -10.81 23.56 -28.04
CA HIS A 414 -11.89 24.08 -28.90
C HIS A 414 -13.18 23.26 -28.83
N HIS A 415 -13.18 22.11 -28.18
CA HIS A 415 -14.29 21.15 -28.15
C HIS A 415 -14.41 20.49 -26.77
N PRO A 416 -14.61 21.24 -25.68
CA PRO A 416 -14.71 20.66 -24.37
C PRO A 416 -16.06 19.98 -24.19
N PRO A 417 -16.16 18.66 -24.39
CA PRO A 417 -17.15 17.88 -23.71
C PRO A 417 -16.46 17.18 -22.59
N ALA A 418 -16.93 17.33 -21.45
CA ALA A 418 -16.38 16.58 -20.37
C ALA A 418 -17.51 15.88 -19.71
N VAL A 419 -17.63 14.62 -20.02
CA VAL A 419 -18.65 13.78 -19.43
C VAL A 419 -18.00 12.92 -18.36
N GLU A 420 -18.38 13.17 -17.12
CA GLU A 420 -18.02 12.32 -15.99
C GLU A 420 -18.98 11.14 -15.88
N LEU A 421 -18.43 9.96 -15.54
CA LEU A 421 -19.17 8.77 -15.20
C LEU A 421 -19.10 8.52 -13.70
N GLY A 422 -20.26 8.36 -13.07
CA GLY A 422 -20.39 7.86 -11.71
C GLY A 422 -21.25 6.61 -11.69
N LEU A 423 -20.98 5.71 -10.73
CA LEU A 423 -21.86 4.59 -10.42
C LEU A 423 -21.95 4.45 -8.91
N ASP A 424 -23.18 4.42 -8.42
CA ASP A 424 -23.51 4.21 -7.01
C ASP A 424 -24.33 2.93 -6.91
N GLY A 425 -24.08 2.13 -5.87
CA GLY A 425 -24.79 0.89 -5.60
C GLY A 425 -23.95 -0.07 -4.80
N ASP A 426 -24.57 -1.15 -4.42
CA ASP A 426 -23.93 -2.16 -3.59
C ASP A 426 -23.05 -3.10 -4.41
N SER A 427 -21.78 -3.17 -4.07
CA SER A 427 -20.82 -4.04 -4.75
C SER A 427 -20.89 -5.49 -4.29
N LEU A 428 -21.55 -5.81 -3.16
CA LEU A 428 -21.71 -7.16 -2.65
C LEU A 428 -23.01 -7.76 -3.21
N VAL A 429 -22.90 -8.87 -3.94
CA VAL A 429 -24.01 -9.52 -4.64
C VAL A 429 -24.05 -10.99 -4.23
N GLU A 430 -25.18 -11.47 -3.73
CA GLU A 430 -25.35 -12.91 -3.46
C GLU A 430 -25.49 -13.71 -4.77
N ALA A 431 -25.02 -14.95 -4.79
CA ALA A 431 -25.25 -15.85 -5.91
C ALA A 431 -26.75 -16.08 -6.13
N GLY A 432 -27.26 -15.77 -7.33
CA GLY A 432 -28.69 -15.73 -7.64
C GLY A 432 -29.41 -14.46 -7.17
N GLY A 433 -28.71 -13.58 -6.44
CA GLY A 433 -29.24 -12.33 -5.95
C GLY A 433 -29.25 -11.21 -6.99
N THR A 434 -30.03 -10.18 -6.70
CA THR A 434 -30.16 -8.98 -7.55
C THR A 434 -29.90 -7.73 -6.73
N VAL A 435 -29.03 -6.87 -7.23
CA VAL A 435 -28.74 -5.57 -6.63
C VAL A 435 -29.14 -4.44 -7.59
N ALA A 436 -29.44 -3.27 -7.01
CA ALA A 436 -29.76 -2.08 -7.78
C ALA A 436 -28.56 -1.14 -7.80
N TRP A 437 -28.18 -0.66 -8.99
CA TRP A 437 -27.16 0.33 -9.19
C TRP A 437 -27.70 1.56 -9.91
N THR A 438 -27.11 2.71 -9.66
CA THR A 438 -27.44 3.97 -10.33
C THR A 438 -26.22 4.52 -10.99
N SER A 439 -26.20 4.56 -12.32
CA SER A 439 -25.18 5.29 -13.07
C SER A 439 -25.59 6.74 -13.25
N THR A 440 -24.59 7.64 -13.16
CA THR A 440 -24.73 9.07 -13.42
C THR A 440 -23.74 9.48 -14.47
N VAL A 441 -24.24 10.04 -15.57
CA VAL A 441 -23.46 10.63 -16.67
C VAL A 441 -23.66 12.14 -16.59
N THR A 442 -22.65 12.90 -16.17
CA THR A 442 -22.73 14.35 -15.95
C THR A 442 -21.89 15.07 -16.99
N ASP A 443 -22.49 16.06 -17.64
CA ASP A 443 -21.73 16.99 -18.49
C ASP A 443 -21.12 18.09 -17.63
N LEU A 444 -19.81 18.01 -17.44
CA LEU A 444 -19.00 19.01 -16.73
C LEU A 444 -18.33 20.00 -17.70
N GLY A 445 -18.58 19.84 -19.01
CA GLY A 445 -18.03 20.70 -20.04
C GLY A 445 -18.69 22.07 -20.12
N ARG A 446 -18.20 22.85 -21.09
CA ARG A 446 -18.75 24.20 -21.39
C ARG A 446 -19.78 24.18 -22.51
N THR A 447 -19.95 23.04 -23.19
CA THR A 447 -20.89 22.85 -24.30
C THR A 447 -21.65 21.56 -24.14
N ALA A 448 -22.88 21.51 -24.64
CA ALA A 448 -23.74 20.35 -24.47
C ALA A 448 -23.19 19.09 -25.18
N ALA A 449 -23.16 17.97 -24.46
CA ALA A 449 -22.97 16.66 -25.05
C ALA A 449 -24.21 16.21 -25.82
N ARG A 450 -24.05 15.70 -27.04
CA ARG A 450 -25.16 15.30 -27.93
C ARG A 450 -25.20 13.80 -28.10
N ARG A 451 -26.41 13.23 -28.26
CA ARG A 451 -26.62 11.78 -28.47
C ARG A 451 -25.90 10.95 -27.40
N VAL A 452 -26.09 11.34 -26.15
CA VAL A 452 -25.50 10.63 -25.00
C VAL A 452 -26.22 9.28 -24.86
N SER A 453 -25.44 8.22 -24.73
CA SER A 453 -25.93 6.88 -24.39
C SER A 453 -25.07 6.26 -23.32
N VAL A 454 -25.66 5.45 -22.43
CA VAL A 454 -24.97 4.73 -21.38
C VAL A 454 -25.38 3.25 -21.41
N ALA A 455 -24.40 2.39 -21.16
CA ALA A 455 -24.58 0.95 -21.07
C ALA A 455 -23.74 0.38 -19.93
N LEU A 456 -24.31 -0.52 -19.16
CA LEU A 456 -23.60 -1.31 -18.17
C LEU A 456 -23.48 -2.75 -18.68
N THR A 457 -22.29 -3.30 -18.69
CA THR A 457 -22.00 -4.68 -19.11
C THR A 457 -21.36 -5.44 -17.97
N GLY A 458 -21.80 -6.66 -17.74
CA GLY A 458 -21.26 -7.58 -16.74
C GLY A 458 -20.60 -8.81 -17.36
N PRO A 459 -20.12 -9.74 -16.52
CA PRO A 459 -19.56 -11.02 -16.93
C PRO A 459 -20.56 -11.87 -17.72
N ALA A 460 -20.04 -12.86 -18.43
CA ALA A 460 -20.89 -13.82 -19.15
C ALA A 460 -21.84 -14.54 -18.18
N GLY A 461 -23.12 -14.63 -18.58
CA GLY A 461 -24.16 -15.24 -17.78
C GLY A 461 -24.89 -14.31 -16.79
N TRP A 462 -24.30 -13.14 -16.46
CA TRP A 462 -24.96 -12.16 -15.60
C TRP A 462 -26.08 -11.43 -16.36
N THR A 463 -27.14 -11.10 -15.63
CA THR A 463 -28.24 -10.28 -16.17
C THR A 463 -28.06 -8.84 -15.72
N VAL A 464 -27.85 -7.94 -16.67
CA VAL A 464 -27.77 -6.49 -16.45
C VAL A 464 -28.88 -5.82 -17.22
N LYS A 465 -29.83 -5.18 -16.53
CA LYS A 465 -31.01 -4.58 -17.15
C LYS A 465 -31.20 -3.15 -16.66
N ALA A 466 -31.32 -2.22 -17.59
CA ALA A 466 -31.71 -0.85 -17.30
C ALA A 466 -33.22 -0.82 -16.91
N THR A 467 -33.52 -0.07 -15.85
CA THR A 467 -34.90 0.16 -15.37
C THR A 467 -35.36 1.61 -15.57
N SER A 468 -34.45 2.48 -16.08
CA SER A 468 -34.74 3.86 -16.45
C SER A 468 -34.02 4.22 -17.76
N PRO A 469 -34.24 5.43 -18.34
CA PRO A 469 -33.66 5.79 -19.64
C PRO A 469 -32.13 5.68 -19.69
N THR A 470 -31.63 5.10 -20.78
CA THR A 470 -30.19 4.90 -21.05
C THR A 470 -29.64 5.88 -22.06
N ALA A 471 -30.42 6.87 -22.51
CA ALA A 471 -29.98 7.83 -23.51
C ALA A 471 -30.64 9.21 -23.32
N SER A 472 -29.90 10.23 -23.79
CA SER A 472 -30.41 11.59 -23.89
C SER A 472 -30.00 12.20 -25.23
N PRO A 473 -30.88 12.81 -25.99
CA PRO A 473 -30.53 13.50 -27.23
C PRO A 473 -29.50 14.61 -27.03
N THR A 474 -29.60 15.31 -25.90
CA THR A 474 -28.71 16.41 -25.50
C THR A 474 -28.60 16.46 -23.98
N LEU A 475 -27.41 16.55 -23.47
CA LEU A 475 -27.09 16.75 -22.07
C LEU A 475 -26.40 18.10 -21.96
N PRO A 476 -27.07 19.12 -21.42
CA PRO A 476 -26.48 20.46 -21.24
C PRO A 476 -25.40 20.46 -20.15
N PRO A 477 -24.46 21.44 -20.16
CA PRO A 477 -23.50 21.65 -19.10
C PRO A 477 -24.14 21.67 -17.71
N GLY A 478 -23.52 20.96 -16.76
CA GLY A 478 -24.00 20.83 -15.38
C GLY A 478 -25.22 19.92 -15.20
N ARG A 479 -25.71 19.26 -16.25
CA ARG A 479 -26.86 18.33 -16.17
C ARG A 479 -26.37 16.88 -16.20
N SER A 480 -27.19 15.99 -15.61
CA SER A 480 -26.86 14.55 -15.53
C SER A 480 -27.97 13.71 -16.14
N LEU A 481 -27.57 12.63 -16.81
CA LEU A 481 -28.40 11.48 -17.16
C LEU A 481 -28.20 10.43 -16.06
N ARG A 482 -29.23 10.12 -15.29
CA ARG A 482 -29.24 9.05 -14.28
C ARG A 482 -29.96 7.85 -14.86
N THR A 483 -29.32 6.67 -14.76
CA THR A 483 -29.90 5.41 -15.18
C THR A 483 -29.80 4.40 -14.03
N THR A 484 -30.94 3.82 -13.67
CA THR A 484 -30.99 2.73 -12.69
C THR A 484 -30.89 1.39 -13.42
N TRP A 485 -30.16 0.47 -12.79
CA TRP A 485 -29.86 -0.85 -13.30
C TRP A 485 -30.22 -1.90 -12.25
N THR A 486 -30.71 -3.04 -12.71
CA THR A 486 -30.71 -4.28 -11.92
C THR A 486 -29.60 -5.16 -12.44
N VAL A 487 -28.75 -5.64 -11.51
CA VAL A 487 -27.64 -6.53 -11.79
C VAL A 487 -27.87 -7.81 -11.03
N THR A 488 -27.96 -8.93 -11.73
CA THR A 488 -28.23 -10.25 -11.14
C THR A 488 -27.10 -11.20 -11.47
N ALA A 489 -26.46 -11.76 -10.44
CA ALA A 489 -25.53 -12.86 -10.57
C ALA A 489 -26.28 -14.18 -10.79
N PRO A 490 -25.82 -15.08 -11.65
CA PRO A 490 -26.43 -16.40 -11.80
C PRO A 490 -26.41 -17.21 -10.50
N GLN A 491 -27.40 -18.08 -10.34
CA GLN A 491 -27.38 -19.07 -9.26
C GLN A 491 -26.10 -19.92 -9.35
N GLY A 492 -25.44 -20.14 -8.21
CA GLY A 492 -24.21 -20.94 -8.14
C GLY A 492 -22.96 -20.24 -8.69
N THR A 493 -23.01 -18.92 -8.93
CA THR A 493 -21.80 -18.14 -9.21
C THR A 493 -20.83 -18.28 -8.02
N PRO A 494 -19.56 -18.68 -8.24
CA PRO A 494 -18.58 -18.77 -7.15
C PRO A 494 -18.39 -17.43 -6.44
N THR A 495 -18.05 -17.48 -5.16
CA THR A 495 -17.65 -16.28 -4.40
C THR A 495 -16.38 -15.67 -4.98
N GLY A 496 -16.28 -14.35 -4.96
CA GLY A 496 -15.12 -13.63 -5.45
C GLY A 496 -15.46 -12.40 -6.29
N PRO A 497 -14.44 -11.68 -6.80
CA PRO A 497 -14.61 -10.46 -7.58
C PRO A 497 -15.00 -10.76 -9.03
N TYR A 498 -15.88 -9.91 -9.58
CA TYR A 498 -16.33 -9.96 -10.98
C TYR A 498 -16.36 -8.57 -11.59
N ASP A 499 -15.72 -8.41 -12.73
CA ASP A 499 -15.59 -7.12 -13.41
C ASP A 499 -16.83 -6.76 -14.23
N LEU A 500 -17.32 -5.55 -14.04
CA LEU A 500 -18.33 -4.91 -14.87
C LEU A 500 -17.75 -3.65 -15.51
N THR A 501 -18.40 -3.15 -16.55
CA THR A 501 -17.97 -1.91 -17.19
C THR A 501 -19.17 -1.04 -17.51
N LEU A 502 -19.18 0.19 -16.97
CA LEU A 502 -20.08 1.24 -17.36
C LEU A 502 -19.45 1.97 -18.57
N ARG A 503 -20.16 2.06 -19.69
CA ARG A 503 -19.71 2.76 -20.89
C ARG A 503 -20.68 3.88 -21.24
N THR A 504 -20.16 5.02 -21.68
CA THR A 504 -20.96 6.05 -22.31
C THR A 504 -20.37 6.44 -23.64
N SER A 505 -21.21 6.77 -24.60
CA SER A 505 -20.80 7.45 -25.83
C SER A 505 -21.63 8.70 -26.05
N TYR A 506 -21.01 9.73 -26.61
CA TYR A 506 -21.68 10.98 -26.95
C TYR A 506 -20.97 11.67 -28.13
N ARG A 507 -21.56 12.76 -28.63
CA ARG A 507 -20.91 13.60 -29.64
C ARG A 507 -20.71 15.01 -29.08
N SER A 508 -19.57 15.60 -29.42
CA SER A 508 -19.32 17.02 -29.18
C SER A 508 -20.22 17.86 -30.12
N PRO A 509 -20.37 19.16 -29.88
CA PRO A 509 -21.06 20.07 -30.81
C PRO A 509 -20.48 20.05 -32.23
N SER A 510 -19.19 19.82 -32.39
CA SER A 510 -18.49 19.64 -33.67
C SER A 510 -18.73 18.29 -34.32
N GLY A 511 -19.45 17.37 -33.65
CA GLY A 511 -19.78 16.04 -34.18
C GLY A 511 -18.75 14.93 -33.84
N VAL A 512 -17.67 15.25 -33.18
CA VAL A 512 -16.68 14.24 -32.76
C VAL A 512 -17.33 13.27 -31.75
N ARG A 513 -17.19 11.98 -32.00
CA ARG A 513 -17.63 10.93 -31.08
C ARG A 513 -16.59 10.72 -29.98
N VAL A 514 -17.08 10.65 -28.77
CA VAL A 514 -16.29 10.33 -27.55
C VAL A 514 -16.92 9.13 -26.88
N ASP A 515 -16.07 8.19 -26.47
CA ASP A 515 -16.47 7.00 -25.73
C ASP A 515 -15.68 6.98 -24.42
N ASN A 516 -16.38 6.96 -23.27
CA ASN A 516 -15.78 6.82 -21.95
C ASN A 516 -16.20 5.49 -21.32
N ALA A 517 -15.35 4.93 -20.46
CA ALA A 517 -15.64 3.71 -19.73
C ALA A 517 -15.18 3.84 -18.28
N LEU A 518 -16.02 3.37 -17.37
CA LEU A 518 -15.71 3.23 -15.95
C LEU A 518 -15.76 1.75 -15.61
N PRO A 519 -14.62 1.13 -15.28
CA PRO A 519 -14.58 -0.22 -14.74
C PRO A 519 -15.06 -0.22 -13.30
N LEU A 520 -15.60 -1.35 -12.88
CA LEU A 520 -16.06 -1.57 -11.53
C LEU A 520 -16.04 -3.08 -11.24
N THR A 521 -15.98 -3.42 -9.97
CA THR A 521 -16.00 -4.81 -9.52
C THR A 521 -17.18 -5.04 -8.61
N ALA A 522 -17.97 -6.10 -8.86
CA ALA A 522 -18.91 -6.66 -7.92
C ALA A 522 -18.28 -7.88 -7.26
N THR A 523 -18.48 -8.05 -5.97
CA THR A 523 -18.02 -9.24 -5.24
C THR A 523 -19.20 -10.15 -4.96
N VAL A 524 -19.14 -11.37 -5.48
CA VAL A 524 -20.14 -12.38 -5.14
C VAL A 524 -19.84 -12.93 -3.75
N VAL A 525 -20.85 -12.90 -2.91
CA VAL A 525 -20.77 -13.31 -1.49
C VAL A 525 -21.79 -14.40 -1.18
N THR A 526 -21.52 -15.16 -0.12
CA THR A 526 -22.45 -16.15 0.43
C THR A 526 -22.84 -15.73 1.83
N PRO A 527 -24.15 -15.57 2.12
CA PRO A 527 -24.58 -15.27 3.48
C PRO A 527 -24.27 -16.43 4.43
N PRO A 528 -24.04 -16.15 5.71
CA PRO A 528 -23.88 -17.18 6.73
C PRO A 528 -25.11 -18.10 6.77
N PRO A 529 -24.95 -19.37 7.16
CA PRO A 529 -26.09 -20.26 7.34
C PRO A 529 -26.95 -19.79 8.52
N ALA A 530 -28.25 -20.06 8.44
CA ALA A 530 -29.19 -19.78 9.56
C ALA A 530 -28.76 -20.50 10.85
N GLY A 531 -28.87 -19.81 11.97
CA GLY A 531 -28.45 -20.30 13.29
C GLY A 531 -27.10 -19.71 13.71
N THR A 532 -26.42 -20.38 14.62
CA THR A 532 -25.15 -19.87 15.15
C THR A 532 -23.97 -20.57 14.48
N SER A 533 -23.07 -19.80 13.90
CA SER A 533 -21.84 -20.26 13.25
C SER A 533 -20.60 -19.73 13.96
N GLY A 534 -19.54 -20.55 14.05
CA GLY A 534 -18.23 -20.10 14.49
C GLY A 534 -17.60 -19.16 13.44
N LEU A 535 -17.04 -18.03 13.88
CA LEU A 535 -16.42 -17.09 12.95
C LEU A 535 -15.15 -17.66 12.30
N GLY A 536 -14.44 -18.55 12.99
CA GLY A 536 -13.31 -19.29 12.40
C GLY A 536 -13.70 -20.20 11.23
N ASP A 537 -15.00 -20.59 11.13
CA ASP A 537 -15.51 -21.48 10.08
C ASP A 537 -16.16 -20.73 8.91
N LEU A 538 -16.47 -19.43 9.10
CA LEU A 538 -17.07 -18.60 8.05
C LEU A 538 -15.98 -18.02 7.11
N ALA A 539 -16.36 -17.86 5.84
CA ALA A 539 -15.53 -17.09 4.91
C ALA A 539 -15.57 -15.59 5.29
N TRP A 540 -14.43 -14.97 5.43
CA TRP A 540 -14.34 -13.51 5.57
C TRP A 540 -14.29 -12.81 4.21
N LEU A 541 -14.70 -11.55 4.17
CA LEU A 541 -14.54 -10.66 3.01
C LEU A 541 -13.11 -10.20 2.88
N SER A 542 -12.50 -9.92 4.03
CA SER A 542 -11.10 -9.52 4.15
C SER A 542 -10.57 -9.86 5.54
N ALA A 543 -9.27 -10.08 5.64
CA ALA A 543 -8.58 -10.22 6.90
C ALA A 543 -7.22 -9.50 6.79
N GLY A 544 -7.07 -8.42 7.56
CA GLY A 544 -5.82 -7.72 7.76
C GLY A 544 -5.27 -8.02 9.14
N ASN A 545 -3.96 -8.22 9.27
CA ASN A 545 -3.32 -8.57 10.51
C ASN A 545 -1.98 -7.84 10.65
N GLY A 546 -1.58 -7.47 11.86
CA GLY A 546 -0.35 -6.72 12.12
C GLY A 546 0.92 -7.55 12.01
N TRP A 547 0.81 -8.86 12.26
CA TRP A 547 1.92 -9.80 12.18
C TRP A 547 1.42 -11.18 11.77
N GLY A 548 2.00 -11.77 10.73
CA GLY A 548 1.53 -13.03 10.18
C GLY A 548 0.13 -12.93 9.55
N PRO A 549 -0.44 -14.02 9.06
CA PRO A 549 -1.85 -14.08 8.65
C PRO A 549 -2.78 -14.09 9.88
N ALA A 550 -4.04 -13.65 9.68
CA ALA A 550 -5.08 -13.92 10.66
C ALA A 550 -5.41 -15.41 10.68
N GLU A 551 -5.49 -16.01 11.85
CA GLU A 551 -5.64 -17.45 12.03
C GLU A 551 -7.06 -17.88 12.34
N ARG A 552 -7.39 -19.13 11.94
CA ARG A 552 -8.69 -19.76 12.16
C ARG A 552 -8.57 -20.87 13.18
N ASN A 553 -9.27 -20.73 14.30
CA ASN A 553 -9.34 -21.72 15.37
C ASN A 553 -7.97 -22.04 16.03
N THR A 554 -7.01 -21.18 15.87
CA THR A 554 -5.69 -21.17 16.51
C THR A 554 -5.34 -19.74 16.95
N SER A 555 -4.32 -19.58 17.80
CA SER A 555 -3.74 -18.27 18.11
C SER A 555 -3.04 -17.70 16.88
N ASN A 556 -2.53 -16.49 16.96
CA ASN A 556 -1.80 -15.89 15.85
C ASN A 556 -0.51 -16.64 15.57
N GLY A 557 -0.37 -17.21 14.36
CA GLY A 557 0.89 -17.72 13.85
C GLY A 557 1.71 -16.61 13.21
N GLU A 558 3.04 -16.80 13.12
CA GLU A 558 3.94 -15.73 12.71
C GLU A 558 4.34 -15.78 11.23
N SER A 559 4.18 -16.92 10.57
CA SER A 559 4.77 -17.16 9.24
C SER A 559 3.80 -17.61 8.16
N GLU A 560 3.01 -18.67 8.41
CA GLU A 560 2.11 -19.26 7.42
C GLU A 560 0.72 -19.49 8.03
N ALA A 561 -0.32 -19.46 7.24
CA ALA A 561 -1.67 -19.75 7.73
C ALA A 561 -1.77 -21.17 8.29
N GLY A 562 -2.26 -21.29 9.52
CA GLY A 562 -2.39 -22.56 10.24
C GLY A 562 -1.17 -22.96 11.08
N ASP A 563 -0.20 -22.06 11.29
CA ASP A 563 0.96 -22.31 12.15
C ASP A 563 0.78 -21.84 13.61
N GLY A 564 -0.39 -21.25 13.95
CA GLY A 564 -0.73 -20.82 15.30
C GLY A 564 -0.89 -21.98 16.29
N ASN A 565 -0.71 -21.66 17.56
CA ASN A 565 -0.90 -22.57 18.69
C ASN A 565 -2.41 -22.69 19.05
N PRO A 566 -2.82 -23.58 19.95
CA PRO A 566 -4.18 -23.56 20.52
C PRO A 566 -4.45 -22.24 21.24
N ILE A 567 -5.58 -21.60 20.95
CA ILE A 567 -6.02 -20.36 21.62
C ILE A 567 -6.05 -20.55 23.14
N THR A 568 -5.37 -19.67 23.88
CA THR A 568 -5.33 -19.70 25.35
C THR A 568 -5.37 -18.28 25.92
N ILE A 569 -6.34 -17.98 26.78
CA ILE A 569 -6.48 -16.67 27.45
C ILE A 569 -6.61 -16.89 28.96
N GLY A 570 -5.66 -16.34 29.73
CA GLY A 570 -5.70 -16.41 31.20
C GLY A 570 -5.71 -17.84 31.72
N GLY A 571 -5.01 -18.77 31.10
CA GLY A 571 -4.95 -20.19 31.43
C GLY A 571 -6.13 -21.04 30.96
N VAL A 572 -7.07 -20.47 30.19
CA VAL A 572 -8.24 -21.18 29.65
C VAL A 572 -8.04 -21.43 28.16
N GLY A 573 -8.10 -22.70 27.76
CA GLY A 573 -7.98 -23.10 26.34
C GLY A 573 -9.34 -23.04 25.61
N TYR A 574 -9.33 -22.60 24.35
CA TYR A 574 -10.51 -22.51 23.50
C TYR A 574 -10.27 -23.32 22.19
N GLY A 575 -11.29 -24.07 21.78
CA GLY A 575 -11.19 -24.92 20.59
C GLY A 575 -11.60 -24.23 19.28
N THR A 576 -12.13 -23.02 19.33
CA THR A 576 -12.57 -22.25 18.16
C THR A 576 -12.39 -20.76 18.40
N GLY A 577 -12.17 -20.01 17.31
CA GLY A 577 -12.00 -18.57 17.38
C GLY A 577 -11.18 -18.01 16.23
N LEU A 578 -10.59 -16.87 16.42
CA LEU A 578 -9.61 -16.25 15.51
C LEU A 578 -8.41 -15.81 16.35
N GLY A 579 -7.21 -16.15 15.91
CA GLY A 579 -5.97 -15.55 16.38
C GLY A 579 -5.55 -14.43 15.43
N VAL A 580 -5.25 -13.27 16.00
CA VAL A 580 -4.82 -12.09 15.26
C VAL A 580 -3.74 -11.34 16.03
N HIS A 581 -3.05 -10.46 15.35
CA HIS A 581 -2.08 -9.54 15.96
C HIS A 581 -2.50 -8.10 15.71
N ALA A 582 -2.40 -7.23 16.70
CA ALA A 582 -2.69 -5.81 16.52
C ALA A 582 -1.71 -5.16 15.52
N GLU A 583 -2.12 -4.23 14.65
CA GLU A 583 -3.51 -3.87 14.41
C GLU A 583 -4.14 -4.86 13.43
N SER A 584 -5.33 -5.34 13.73
CA SER A 584 -6.01 -6.27 12.83
C SER A 584 -7.45 -5.83 12.52
N ALA A 585 -7.95 -6.31 11.38
CA ALA A 585 -9.34 -6.13 10.97
C ALA A 585 -9.81 -7.32 10.13
N VAL A 586 -10.84 -8.03 10.61
CA VAL A 586 -11.45 -9.14 9.87
C VAL A 586 -12.90 -8.80 9.56
N GLU A 587 -13.28 -8.85 8.28
CA GLU A 587 -14.62 -8.47 7.83
C GLU A 587 -15.42 -9.70 7.35
N TYR A 588 -16.68 -9.76 7.74
CA TYR A 588 -17.62 -10.81 7.37
C TYR A 588 -18.84 -10.24 6.68
N TYR A 589 -19.34 -10.93 5.66
CA TYR A 589 -20.64 -10.66 5.10
C TYR A 589 -21.73 -11.26 5.99
N ALA A 590 -22.57 -10.43 6.57
CA ALA A 590 -23.70 -10.86 7.41
C ALA A 590 -25.05 -10.83 6.65
N GLY A 591 -25.12 -10.15 5.51
CA GLY A 591 -26.27 -10.12 4.60
C GLY A 591 -27.55 -9.50 5.18
N GLY A 592 -27.48 -8.83 6.33
CA GLY A 592 -28.66 -8.27 7.02
C GLY A 592 -29.52 -9.30 7.77
N ALA A 593 -29.09 -10.57 7.79
CA ALA A 593 -29.83 -11.67 8.40
C ALA A 593 -29.36 -12.03 9.81
N CYS A 594 -28.23 -11.49 10.26
CA CYS A 594 -27.64 -11.80 11.54
C CYS A 594 -28.07 -10.82 12.62
N GLU A 595 -28.15 -11.31 13.86
CA GLU A 595 -28.64 -10.56 15.02
C GLU A 595 -27.52 -10.20 15.99
N THR A 596 -26.61 -11.16 16.28
CA THR A 596 -25.59 -10.96 17.31
C THR A 596 -24.23 -11.53 16.92
N VAL A 597 -23.16 -10.87 17.40
CA VAL A 597 -21.81 -11.44 17.46
C VAL A 597 -21.40 -11.54 18.92
N THR A 598 -20.84 -12.68 19.29
CA THR A 598 -20.32 -12.94 20.65
C THR A 598 -18.93 -13.54 20.58
N ALA A 599 -18.05 -13.15 21.49
CA ALA A 599 -16.72 -13.73 21.67
C ALA A 599 -16.24 -13.55 23.11
N ASP A 600 -15.34 -14.41 23.52
CA ASP A 600 -14.47 -14.18 24.68
C ASP A 600 -13.13 -13.64 24.14
N VAL A 601 -12.71 -12.43 24.54
CA VAL A 601 -11.57 -11.76 23.91
C VAL A 601 -10.45 -11.52 24.93
N GLY A 602 -9.20 -11.56 24.47
CA GLY A 602 -8.04 -11.30 25.34
C GLY A 602 -6.72 -11.40 24.59
N VAL A 603 -5.64 -11.15 25.31
CA VAL A 603 -4.27 -11.40 24.85
C VAL A 603 -3.97 -12.88 25.05
N ASP A 604 -3.38 -13.55 24.03
CA ASP A 604 -3.00 -14.96 24.14
C ASP A 604 -1.86 -15.17 25.15
N ASP A 605 -1.92 -16.27 25.88
CA ASP A 605 -0.94 -16.62 26.93
C ASP A 605 0.47 -16.86 26.36
N GLU A 606 0.62 -17.13 25.06
CA GLU A 606 1.91 -17.39 24.41
C GLU A 606 2.87 -16.19 24.44
N THR A 607 2.36 -14.96 24.56
CA THR A 607 3.18 -13.74 24.57
C THR A 607 3.81 -13.42 25.93
N GLY A 608 3.56 -14.22 26.95
CA GLY A 608 4.05 -13.99 28.31
C GLY A 608 3.39 -12.78 28.98
N ALA A 609 4.17 -11.91 29.64
CA ALA A 609 3.62 -10.80 30.44
C ALA A 609 3.40 -9.50 29.62
N ASN A 610 3.72 -9.49 28.35
CA ASN A 610 3.66 -8.32 27.49
C ASN A 610 2.42 -8.42 26.57
N GLY A 611 2.07 -7.34 25.92
CA GLY A 611 0.92 -7.25 25.02
C GLY A 611 -0.26 -6.51 25.67
N THR A 612 -0.76 -5.52 24.93
CA THR A 612 -1.89 -4.68 25.34
C THR A 612 -2.77 -4.42 24.12
N VAL A 613 -4.01 -4.89 24.14
CA VAL A 613 -4.92 -4.80 22.99
C VAL A 613 -6.30 -4.29 23.39
N ALA A 614 -7.01 -3.70 22.46
CA ALA A 614 -8.42 -3.42 22.63
C ALA A 614 -9.23 -3.94 21.42
N PHE A 615 -10.42 -4.48 21.70
CA PHE A 615 -11.28 -5.13 20.72
C PHE A 615 -12.48 -4.26 20.40
N GLU A 616 -12.84 -4.22 19.12
CA GLU A 616 -14.02 -3.50 18.64
C GLU A 616 -14.81 -4.35 17.63
N ILE A 617 -16.15 -4.34 17.74
CA ILE A 617 -17.06 -4.92 16.76
C ILE A 617 -17.82 -3.79 16.08
N TRP A 618 -17.77 -3.77 14.75
CA TRP A 618 -18.41 -2.75 13.92
C TRP A 618 -19.49 -3.38 13.02
N ALA A 619 -20.63 -2.71 12.88
CA ALA A 619 -21.75 -3.07 12.04
C ALA A 619 -21.97 -1.97 11.01
N ASP A 620 -21.80 -2.23 9.71
CA ASP A 620 -21.92 -1.27 8.60
C ASP A 620 -21.21 0.07 8.88
N GLY A 621 -19.98 0.00 9.43
CA GLY A 621 -19.15 1.18 9.73
C GLY A 621 -19.53 1.92 11.01
N THR A 622 -20.47 1.39 11.81
CA THR A 622 -20.81 1.91 13.15
C THR A 622 -20.28 0.96 14.21
N ARG A 623 -19.55 1.48 15.21
CA ARG A 623 -19.04 0.66 16.30
C ARG A 623 -20.17 0.19 17.22
N ALA A 624 -20.44 -1.12 17.22
CA ALA A 624 -21.52 -1.75 17.98
C ALA A 624 -21.09 -2.16 19.38
N ALA A 625 -19.83 -2.59 19.57
CA ALA A 625 -19.28 -2.93 20.88
C ALA A 625 -17.76 -2.67 20.91
N ALA A 626 -17.20 -2.45 22.10
CA ALA A 626 -15.76 -2.32 22.32
C ALA A 626 -15.37 -2.70 23.76
N THR A 627 -14.12 -3.11 23.95
CA THR A 627 -13.50 -3.26 25.27
C THR A 627 -12.70 -1.99 25.64
N GLY A 628 -12.23 -1.90 26.89
CA GLY A 628 -11.03 -1.13 27.22
C GLY A 628 -9.78 -1.90 26.81
N VAL A 629 -8.62 -1.36 27.15
CA VAL A 629 -7.34 -2.07 26.95
C VAL A 629 -7.31 -3.31 27.83
N LEU A 630 -7.02 -4.46 27.22
CA LEU A 630 -6.82 -5.75 27.88
C LEU A 630 -5.33 -6.10 27.84
N THR A 631 -4.88 -6.82 28.86
CA THR A 631 -3.49 -7.28 28.99
C THR A 631 -3.46 -8.78 29.20
N ASN A 632 -2.34 -9.43 28.97
CA ASN A 632 -2.15 -10.87 29.22
C ASN A 632 -2.47 -11.28 30.71
N ALA A 633 -2.35 -10.37 31.66
CA ALA A 633 -2.69 -10.65 33.06
C ALA A 633 -4.21 -10.76 33.32
N MET A 634 -5.04 -10.44 32.36
CA MET A 634 -6.51 -10.43 32.49
C MET A 634 -7.12 -11.75 32.01
N PRO A 635 -8.20 -12.22 32.67
CA PRO A 635 -8.99 -13.31 32.10
C PRO A 635 -9.70 -12.84 30.83
N ALA A 636 -10.14 -13.79 30.02
CA ALA A 636 -10.95 -13.50 28.84
C ALA A 636 -12.15 -12.60 29.16
N HIS A 637 -12.37 -11.59 28.34
CA HIS A 637 -13.46 -10.63 28.49
C HIS A 637 -14.60 -10.97 27.55
N PRO A 638 -15.83 -11.25 28.06
CA PRO A 638 -16.95 -11.52 27.19
C PRO A 638 -17.39 -10.25 26.44
N LEU A 639 -17.43 -10.29 25.12
CA LEU A 639 -17.84 -9.20 24.26
C LEU A 639 -19.06 -9.64 23.41
N THR A 640 -20.10 -8.81 23.42
CA THR A 640 -21.33 -9.05 22.64
C THR A 640 -21.73 -7.79 21.91
N ALA A 641 -22.07 -7.93 20.64
CA ALA A 641 -22.56 -6.84 19.81
C ALA A 641 -23.91 -7.20 19.17
N ASP A 642 -24.84 -6.24 19.16
CA ASP A 642 -26.04 -6.28 18.31
C ASP A 642 -25.63 -5.86 16.90
N VAL A 643 -25.81 -6.76 15.93
CA VAL A 643 -25.52 -6.55 14.52
C VAL A 643 -26.78 -6.71 13.65
N THR A 644 -27.95 -6.58 14.26
CA THR A 644 -29.23 -6.73 13.59
C THR A 644 -29.33 -5.83 12.36
N GLY A 645 -29.58 -6.44 11.20
CA GLY A 645 -29.72 -5.75 9.93
C GLY A 645 -28.42 -5.31 9.27
N ALA A 646 -27.27 -5.54 9.91
CA ALA A 646 -25.97 -5.21 9.32
C ALA A 646 -25.66 -6.15 8.14
N ARG A 647 -25.11 -5.57 7.08
CA ARG A 647 -24.64 -6.35 5.93
C ARG A 647 -23.19 -6.78 6.07
N VAL A 648 -22.38 -5.97 6.72
CA VAL A 648 -20.97 -6.26 6.98
C VAL A 648 -20.68 -6.09 8.46
N VAL A 649 -20.05 -7.08 9.03
CA VAL A 649 -19.51 -7.06 10.40
C VAL A 649 -17.99 -7.05 10.31
N ARG A 650 -17.37 -6.13 11.04
CA ARG A 650 -15.92 -6.00 11.10
C ARG A 650 -15.45 -6.16 12.55
N LEU A 651 -14.50 -7.07 12.76
CA LEU A 651 -13.81 -7.28 14.02
C LEU A 651 -12.46 -6.54 13.94
N VAL A 652 -12.17 -5.70 14.93
CA VAL A 652 -10.94 -4.89 14.95
C VAL A 652 -10.21 -5.09 16.26
N VAL A 653 -8.89 -5.26 16.18
CA VAL A 653 -8.00 -5.20 17.35
C VAL A 653 -7.03 -4.05 17.16
N THR A 654 -6.88 -3.23 18.18
CA THR A 654 -5.91 -2.13 18.23
C THR A 654 -4.81 -2.41 19.24
N ASP A 655 -3.68 -1.74 19.10
CA ASP A 655 -2.46 -1.89 19.90
C ASP A 655 -2.52 -1.33 21.33
N GLY A 656 -3.72 -1.02 21.84
CA GLY A 656 -3.86 -0.41 23.16
C GLY A 656 -3.25 0.98 23.32
N GLY A 657 -2.46 1.45 22.36
CA GLY A 657 -1.83 2.78 22.32
C GLY A 657 -0.35 2.82 22.72
N ASP A 658 0.31 1.68 22.88
CA ASP A 658 1.74 1.59 23.27
C ASP A 658 2.63 0.87 22.22
N GLY A 659 2.05 0.51 21.07
CA GLY A 659 2.72 -0.18 19.97
C GLY A 659 2.39 -1.66 19.90
N ILE A 660 2.75 -2.30 18.81
CA ILE A 660 2.27 -3.66 18.48
C ILE A 660 3.11 -4.80 19.08
N ASP A 661 4.09 -4.51 19.94
CA ASP A 661 5.00 -5.53 20.45
C ASP A 661 4.27 -6.53 21.35
N SER A 662 4.26 -7.81 20.96
CA SER A 662 3.62 -8.92 21.69
C SER A 662 2.08 -8.88 21.74
N ASP A 663 1.42 -8.21 20.82
CA ASP A 663 -0.02 -7.99 20.78
C ASP A 663 -0.79 -9.12 20.10
N HIS A 664 -0.47 -10.39 20.45
CA HIS A 664 -1.25 -11.55 20.01
C HIS A 664 -2.61 -11.53 20.69
N ALA A 665 -3.65 -11.42 19.92
CA ALA A 665 -5.02 -11.21 20.38
C ALA A 665 -5.95 -12.29 19.87
N ASP A 666 -6.79 -12.80 20.76
CA ASP A 666 -7.74 -13.83 20.40
C ASP A 666 -9.20 -13.35 20.49
N TRP A 667 -9.94 -13.68 19.46
CA TRP A 667 -11.39 -13.74 19.46
C TRP A 667 -11.82 -15.17 19.77
N ALA A 668 -11.68 -15.60 21.02
CA ALA A 668 -11.96 -16.97 21.42
C ALA A 668 -13.47 -17.27 21.41
N ALA A 669 -13.85 -18.48 21.04
CA ALA A 669 -15.24 -18.93 20.89
C ALA A 669 -16.14 -17.97 20.11
N ALA A 670 -15.53 -17.19 19.18
CA ALA A 670 -16.23 -16.17 18.40
C ALA A 670 -17.32 -16.77 17.51
N ARG A 671 -18.52 -16.21 17.61
CA ARG A 671 -19.72 -16.72 16.92
C ARG A 671 -20.58 -15.58 16.39
N MET A 672 -21.25 -15.86 15.30
CA MET A 672 -22.29 -15.01 14.73
C MET A 672 -23.60 -15.80 14.63
N SER A 673 -24.68 -15.21 15.13
CA SER A 673 -26.03 -15.80 15.07
C SER A 673 -26.86 -15.08 14.01
N CYS A 674 -27.40 -15.85 13.07
CA CYS A 674 -28.15 -15.37 11.92
C CYS A 674 -29.54 -16.05 11.78
#